data_627f7664c818b66fb58b4911ff22ed2a
#
_entry.id   627f7664c818b66fb58b4911ff22ed2a
#
_cell.length_a   1.000
_cell.length_b   1.000
_cell.length_c   1.000
_cell.angle_alpha   90.00
_cell.angle_beta   90.00
_cell.angle_gamma   90.00
#
_symmetry.space_group_name_H-M   'P 1'
#
loop_
_entity.id
_entity.type
_entity.pdbx_description
1 polymer ?
#
loop_
_entity_poly.entity_id
_entity_poly.type
_entity_poly.pdbx_seq_one_letter_code
_entity_poly.pdbx_strand_id
1 'polypeptide(L)'
;DERGRFIAEQVLPHAEPMLRELGQEPEEGWLKGCYGHVLEQLFPGKQKDEGIKAMATVKGRLFFLQLLKSLYTIEKETLPFDPTVEMCFLTPEEIMQKGYNEEYLRLLRVADRNYLYEFMRLGVEVKPYNTLGHIAGVHYVAMHAARQLEALKVPIDLGLVSGAAAGHDIGKYGCRKSEEKRIPYLHYYYTGTCFDRFGMPMIGHIAANHSTWDLEVENLSIESLLLIYADFRVKSSRKPGGEEEIHFYTLDESFQVILDKLDNVDEAKEKRYRRVYNKLIDFEKYMIGLGVDVALPEIPVREPKPPVSAAKKDVTLLRGGQVVREVKNLSIEHNTKLMNKFYSQEEFAGLLETARSEKQWKNLRTYISIFGEYSTYMTEKQKLMTIRFLSELLVHRESDIRNQAGEIIGQIIARFNEEYKKELPEGVSPPPKEISNISLWHSMLEYILVPDYRLTAQHEKWIGNSLKSVVSSLISGCAESRRKGFIDLFLLWYKKTDLSERNKESLLQAAMTIDPKLCSHEQIEVMLEFAERIFGEEDKGLRAAAAGVKNHLLGDRYEESYYKELKMCLGLDPERDINPEELSEMYLDNLKAGTPWPIKVANIRLMLRSLEEKAGEGQALHVATHLGNLVKVSETVV
;
A
#
# COMPACT_ATOMS: atom_id res chain seq x y z
N ASP A 1 -18.39 -8.07 -41.12
CA ASP A 1 -18.14 -6.64 -41.25
C ASP A 1 -17.24 -6.38 -42.46
N GLU A 2 -16.91 -5.14 -42.75
CA GLU A 2 -16.05 -4.75 -43.88
C GLU A 2 -14.64 -5.35 -43.79
N ARG A 3 -14.21 -5.79 -42.62
CA ARG A 3 -12.91 -6.43 -42.36
C ARG A 3 -12.98 -7.97 -42.43
N GLY A 4 -14.12 -8.54 -42.82
CA GLY A 4 -14.34 -9.98 -42.92
C GLY A 4 -14.59 -10.65 -41.55
N ARG A 5 -14.93 -9.88 -40.50
CA ARG A 5 -15.20 -10.44 -39.17
C ARG A 5 -16.63 -10.92 -39.02
N PHE A 6 -16.81 -11.99 -38.26
CA PHE A 6 -18.14 -12.51 -37.93
C PHE A 6 -18.88 -11.60 -36.94
N ILE A 7 -20.11 -11.25 -37.28
CA ILE A 7 -21.03 -10.49 -36.42
C ILE A 7 -22.12 -11.48 -35.97
N ALA A 8 -22.35 -11.61 -34.67
CA ALA A 8 -23.25 -12.58 -34.11
C ALA A 8 -24.69 -12.40 -34.61
N GLU A 9 -25.15 -11.15 -34.81
CA GLU A 9 -26.45 -10.82 -35.38
C GLU A 9 -26.61 -11.37 -36.81
N GLN A 10 -25.54 -11.33 -37.63
CA GLN A 10 -25.54 -11.87 -38.98
C GLN A 10 -25.39 -13.40 -39.02
N VAL A 11 -24.77 -14.01 -38.01
CA VAL A 11 -24.63 -15.46 -37.85
C VAL A 11 -25.94 -16.12 -37.41
N LEU A 12 -26.73 -15.44 -36.59
CA LEU A 12 -27.93 -16.00 -36.00
C LEU A 12 -28.94 -16.59 -37.00
N PRO A 13 -29.32 -15.93 -38.11
CA PRO A 13 -30.25 -16.49 -39.09
C PRO A 13 -29.76 -17.83 -39.70
N HIS A 14 -28.44 -17.97 -39.85
CA HIS A 14 -27.85 -19.22 -40.36
C HIS A 14 -27.87 -20.34 -39.33
N ALA A 15 -27.86 -20.00 -38.02
CA ALA A 15 -27.92 -20.95 -36.93
C ALA A 15 -29.35 -21.39 -36.57
N GLU A 16 -30.38 -20.65 -36.97
CA GLU A 16 -31.79 -20.93 -36.62
C GLU A 16 -32.26 -22.33 -36.94
N PRO A 17 -31.98 -22.95 -38.13
CA PRO A 17 -32.41 -24.32 -38.40
C PRO A 17 -31.89 -25.32 -37.38
N MET A 18 -30.62 -25.20 -37.00
CA MET A 18 -29.98 -26.05 -35.99
C MET A 18 -30.53 -25.81 -34.58
N LEU A 19 -30.82 -24.54 -34.24
CA LEU A 19 -31.44 -24.19 -32.96
C LEU A 19 -32.85 -24.79 -32.85
N ARG A 20 -33.64 -24.78 -33.93
CA ARG A 20 -34.96 -25.42 -33.98
C ARG A 20 -34.89 -26.93 -33.79
N GLU A 21 -33.93 -27.59 -34.40
CA GLU A 21 -33.69 -29.02 -34.18
C GLU A 21 -33.34 -29.35 -32.72
N LEU A 22 -32.72 -28.38 -32.00
CA LEU A 22 -32.45 -28.48 -30.58
C LEU A 22 -33.66 -28.11 -29.71
N GLY A 23 -34.83 -27.83 -30.31
CA GLY A 23 -36.05 -27.40 -29.62
C GLY A 23 -35.97 -25.95 -29.10
N GLN A 24 -35.19 -25.12 -29.77
CA GLN A 24 -35.00 -23.71 -29.42
C GLN A 24 -35.42 -22.83 -30.60
N GLU A 25 -36.28 -21.87 -30.34
CA GLU A 25 -36.55 -20.79 -31.29
C GLU A 25 -35.88 -19.50 -30.79
N PRO A 26 -35.03 -18.88 -31.62
CA PRO A 26 -34.45 -17.59 -31.27
C PRO A 26 -35.56 -16.52 -31.21
N GLU A 27 -35.84 -16.02 -30.03
CA GLU A 27 -36.80 -14.92 -29.82
C GLU A 27 -36.06 -13.58 -29.95
N GLU A 28 -36.82 -12.48 -30.03
CA GLU A 28 -36.27 -11.12 -29.91
C GLU A 28 -35.43 -11.01 -28.62
N GLY A 29 -34.19 -10.55 -28.75
CA GLY A 29 -33.23 -10.46 -27.64
C GLY A 29 -32.43 -11.74 -27.38
N TRP A 30 -32.41 -12.72 -28.32
CA TRP A 30 -31.59 -13.95 -28.21
C TRP A 30 -30.12 -13.68 -27.89
N LEU A 31 -29.48 -12.73 -28.59
CA LEU A 31 -28.08 -12.37 -28.36
C LEU A 31 -27.86 -11.83 -26.94
N LYS A 32 -28.78 -10.97 -26.45
CA LYS A 32 -28.78 -10.53 -25.06
C LYS A 32 -28.95 -11.70 -24.08
N GLY A 33 -29.71 -12.71 -24.43
CA GLY A 33 -29.87 -13.94 -23.66
C GLY A 33 -28.58 -14.75 -23.56
N CYS A 34 -27.85 -14.88 -24.68
CA CYS A 34 -26.52 -15.53 -24.70
C CYS A 34 -25.50 -14.73 -23.88
N TYR A 35 -25.45 -13.42 -24.07
CA TYR A 35 -24.65 -12.49 -23.29
C TYR A 35 -24.96 -12.60 -21.78
N GLY A 36 -26.26 -12.53 -21.41
CA GLY A 36 -26.72 -12.61 -20.02
C GLY A 36 -26.39 -13.94 -19.35
N HIS A 37 -26.36 -15.05 -20.11
CA HIS A 37 -25.95 -16.35 -19.58
C HIS A 37 -24.51 -16.34 -19.07
N VAL A 38 -23.57 -15.78 -19.81
CA VAL A 38 -22.17 -15.67 -19.39
C VAL A 38 -22.03 -14.63 -18.30
N LEU A 39 -22.72 -13.49 -18.43
CA LEU A 39 -22.72 -12.42 -17.42
C LEU A 39 -23.13 -12.94 -16.04
N GLU A 40 -24.14 -13.81 -15.96
CA GLU A 40 -24.60 -14.42 -14.70
C GLU A 40 -23.55 -15.35 -14.08
N GLN A 41 -22.74 -16.04 -14.90
CA GLN A 41 -21.64 -16.87 -14.41
C GLN A 41 -20.50 -16.04 -13.82
N LEU A 42 -20.20 -14.91 -14.45
CA LEU A 42 -19.16 -13.99 -13.97
C LEU A 42 -19.60 -13.19 -12.74
N PHE A 43 -20.82 -12.68 -12.78
CA PHE A 43 -21.41 -11.80 -11.78
C PHE A 43 -22.84 -12.24 -11.42
N PRO A 44 -23.02 -13.12 -10.43
CA PRO A 44 -24.33 -13.64 -10.05
C PRO A 44 -25.33 -12.53 -9.68
N GLY A 45 -26.56 -12.66 -10.18
CA GLY A 45 -27.63 -11.68 -10.01
C GLY A 45 -27.61 -10.55 -11.05
N LYS A 46 -26.53 -10.45 -11.85
CA LYS A 46 -26.37 -9.34 -12.81
C LYS A 46 -27.31 -9.44 -14.01
N GLN A 47 -27.62 -10.66 -14.47
CA GLN A 47 -28.59 -10.89 -15.54
C GLN A 47 -29.95 -10.28 -15.18
N LYS A 48 -30.41 -10.47 -13.93
CA LYS A 48 -31.67 -9.90 -13.43
C LYS A 48 -31.61 -8.38 -13.31
N ASP A 49 -30.50 -7.83 -12.81
CA ASP A 49 -30.27 -6.39 -12.70
C ASP A 49 -30.34 -5.69 -14.06
N GLU A 50 -29.82 -6.31 -15.11
CA GLU A 50 -29.91 -5.83 -16.49
C GLU A 50 -31.30 -6.01 -17.14
N GLY A 51 -32.23 -6.66 -16.46
CA GLY A 51 -33.56 -6.97 -17.00
C GLY A 51 -33.56 -8.01 -18.11
N ILE A 52 -32.48 -8.83 -18.21
CA ILE A 52 -32.37 -9.90 -19.20
C ILE A 52 -33.15 -11.10 -18.68
N LYS A 53 -34.17 -11.55 -19.45
CA LYS A 53 -34.94 -12.73 -19.09
C LYS A 53 -34.07 -13.98 -19.05
N ALA A 54 -34.18 -14.75 -17.97
CA ALA A 54 -33.60 -16.10 -17.93
C ALA A 54 -34.36 -16.98 -18.92
N MET A 55 -33.65 -17.60 -19.84
CA MET A 55 -34.28 -18.49 -20.82
C MET A 55 -34.43 -19.90 -20.24
N ALA A 56 -35.51 -20.59 -20.61
CA ALA A 56 -35.89 -21.87 -20.03
C ALA A 56 -34.85 -22.97 -20.23
N THR A 57 -34.11 -22.96 -21.33
CA THR A 57 -33.10 -23.98 -21.64
C THR A 57 -31.73 -23.36 -21.92
N VAL A 58 -30.68 -24.01 -21.43
CA VAL A 58 -29.26 -23.57 -21.57
C VAL A 58 -28.65 -24.12 -22.85
N LYS A 59 -29.20 -25.25 -23.38
CA LYS A 59 -28.62 -26.05 -24.47
C LYS A 59 -28.41 -25.27 -25.78
N GLY A 60 -29.41 -24.51 -26.21
CA GLY A 60 -29.32 -23.72 -27.44
C GLY A 60 -28.30 -22.58 -27.32
N ARG A 61 -28.19 -21.95 -26.15
CA ARG A 61 -27.21 -20.88 -25.89
C ARG A 61 -25.78 -21.41 -25.91
N LEU A 62 -25.54 -22.54 -25.26
CA LEU A 62 -24.23 -23.17 -25.28
C LEU A 62 -23.82 -23.59 -26.70
N PHE A 63 -24.77 -24.11 -27.48
CA PHE A 63 -24.55 -24.40 -28.88
C PHE A 63 -24.14 -23.14 -29.66
N PHE A 64 -24.89 -22.06 -29.52
CA PHE A 64 -24.60 -20.81 -30.24
C PHE A 64 -23.28 -20.19 -29.81
N LEU A 65 -22.97 -20.15 -28.50
CA LEU A 65 -21.67 -19.70 -27.99
C LEU A 65 -20.51 -20.57 -28.52
N GLN A 66 -20.68 -21.87 -28.60
CA GLN A 66 -19.69 -22.79 -29.20
C GLN A 66 -19.52 -22.54 -30.68
N LEU A 67 -20.60 -22.26 -31.40
CA LEU A 67 -20.55 -21.88 -32.83
C LEU A 67 -19.75 -20.57 -33.00
N LEU A 68 -20.08 -19.54 -32.23
CA LEU A 68 -19.33 -18.27 -32.28
C LEU A 68 -17.85 -18.50 -31.95
N LYS A 69 -17.53 -19.31 -30.95
CA LYS A 69 -16.15 -19.65 -30.60
C LYS A 69 -15.41 -20.25 -31.77
N SER A 70 -16.03 -21.21 -32.49
CA SER A 70 -15.44 -21.83 -33.67
C SER A 70 -15.22 -20.82 -34.81
N LEU A 71 -16.18 -19.93 -35.05
CA LEU A 71 -16.06 -18.89 -36.06
C LEU A 71 -14.97 -17.85 -35.71
N TYR A 72 -14.89 -17.44 -34.47
CA TYR A 72 -13.85 -16.51 -34.02
C TYR A 72 -12.45 -17.14 -34.02
N THR A 73 -12.37 -18.48 -33.87
CA THR A 73 -11.11 -19.20 -34.06
C THR A 73 -10.67 -19.17 -35.53
N ILE A 74 -11.59 -19.43 -36.47
CA ILE A 74 -11.33 -19.30 -37.89
C ILE A 74 -10.91 -17.87 -38.27
N GLU A 75 -11.59 -16.85 -37.69
CA GLU A 75 -11.26 -15.46 -37.90
C GLU A 75 -9.80 -15.18 -37.50
N LYS A 76 -9.37 -15.62 -36.32
CA LYS A 76 -7.98 -15.47 -35.84
C LYS A 76 -6.94 -16.18 -36.70
N GLU A 77 -7.31 -17.28 -37.34
CA GLU A 77 -6.40 -18.03 -38.20
C GLU A 77 -6.29 -17.43 -39.61
N THR A 78 -7.33 -16.72 -40.06
CA THR A 78 -7.45 -16.26 -41.46
C THR A 78 -7.20 -14.77 -41.63
N LEU A 79 -7.49 -13.95 -40.61
CA LEU A 79 -7.31 -12.50 -40.65
C LEU A 79 -6.00 -12.07 -40.01
N PRO A 80 -5.43 -10.92 -40.40
CA PRO A 80 -4.33 -10.29 -39.68
C PRO A 80 -4.70 -10.00 -38.23
N PHE A 81 -3.74 -10.12 -37.33
CA PHE A 81 -3.92 -9.77 -35.93
C PHE A 81 -4.36 -8.30 -35.78
N ASP A 82 -5.41 -8.06 -34.99
CA ASP A 82 -5.91 -6.74 -34.69
C ASP A 82 -5.92 -6.51 -33.17
N PRO A 83 -5.03 -5.61 -32.66
CA PRO A 83 -4.91 -5.33 -31.24
C PRO A 83 -6.15 -4.69 -30.62
N THR A 84 -7.13 -4.26 -31.41
CA THR A 84 -8.39 -3.69 -30.92
C THR A 84 -9.50 -4.71 -30.75
N VAL A 85 -9.23 -5.98 -31.07
CA VAL A 85 -10.21 -7.08 -30.99
C VAL A 85 -9.60 -8.32 -30.37
N GLU A 86 -8.30 -8.57 -30.59
CA GLU A 86 -7.62 -9.78 -30.20
C GLU A 86 -6.63 -9.56 -29.06
N MET A 87 -6.53 -10.54 -28.17
CA MET A 87 -5.52 -10.56 -27.11
C MET A 87 -4.34 -11.45 -27.53
N CYS A 88 -3.11 -10.97 -27.34
CA CYS A 88 -1.88 -11.72 -27.64
C CYS A 88 -1.44 -12.55 -26.41
N PHE A 89 -2.25 -13.55 -26.04
CA PHE A 89 -1.93 -14.47 -24.95
C PHE A 89 -0.58 -15.17 -25.18
N LEU A 90 -0.03 -15.76 -24.13
CA LEU A 90 1.18 -16.54 -24.20
C LEU A 90 0.96 -17.79 -25.07
N THR A 91 1.96 -18.11 -25.90
CA THR A 91 1.91 -19.32 -26.73
C THR A 91 2.13 -20.57 -25.88
N PRO A 92 1.70 -21.77 -26.35
CA PRO A 92 2.01 -23.01 -25.65
C PRO A 92 3.49 -23.22 -25.38
N GLU A 93 4.36 -22.75 -26.27
CA GLU A 93 5.82 -22.81 -26.14
C GLU A 93 6.32 -21.90 -25.03
N GLU A 94 5.84 -20.65 -24.96
CA GLU A 94 6.14 -19.73 -23.87
C GLU A 94 5.71 -20.34 -22.53
N ILE A 95 4.53 -20.96 -22.47
CA ILE A 95 4.00 -21.61 -21.27
C ILE A 95 4.86 -22.80 -20.85
N MET A 96 5.28 -23.67 -21.79
CA MET A 96 6.07 -24.87 -21.48
C MET A 96 7.50 -24.56 -21.04
N GLN A 97 8.12 -23.50 -21.55
CA GLN A 97 9.51 -23.16 -21.26
C GLN A 97 9.77 -22.71 -19.81
N LYS A 98 8.76 -22.25 -19.06
CA LYS A 98 8.98 -21.52 -17.82
C LYS A 98 8.24 -22.00 -16.57
N GLY A 99 7.34 -22.99 -16.68
CA GLY A 99 6.60 -23.47 -15.51
C GLY A 99 5.73 -22.37 -14.88
N TYR A 100 4.79 -21.84 -15.64
CA TYR A 100 3.98 -20.70 -15.24
C TYR A 100 3.09 -20.93 -14.03
N ASN A 101 2.79 -19.82 -13.37
CA ASN A 101 1.85 -19.65 -12.28
C ASN A 101 0.52 -20.36 -12.59
N GLU A 102 0.07 -21.20 -11.67
CA GLU A 102 -1.20 -21.92 -11.78
C GLU A 102 -2.40 -21.00 -12.03
N GLU A 103 -2.36 -19.75 -11.55
CA GLU A 103 -3.44 -18.78 -11.76
C GLU A 103 -3.60 -18.42 -13.24
N TYR A 104 -2.49 -18.22 -13.97
CA TYR A 104 -2.57 -17.93 -15.39
C TYR A 104 -3.17 -19.10 -16.19
N LEU A 105 -2.74 -20.32 -15.92
CA LEU A 105 -3.35 -21.51 -16.53
C LEU A 105 -4.82 -21.68 -16.15
N ARG A 106 -5.19 -21.28 -14.95
CA ARG A 106 -6.58 -21.24 -14.50
C ARG A 106 -7.37 -20.18 -15.24
N LEU A 107 -6.81 -18.99 -15.45
CA LEU A 107 -7.43 -17.94 -16.24
C LEU A 107 -7.78 -18.42 -17.65
N LEU A 108 -6.82 -19.02 -18.34
CA LEU A 108 -7.04 -19.53 -19.70
C LEU A 108 -8.17 -20.58 -19.72
N ARG A 109 -8.19 -21.49 -18.73
CA ARG A 109 -9.27 -22.48 -18.61
C ARG A 109 -10.63 -21.84 -18.29
N VAL A 110 -10.66 -20.83 -17.41
CA VAL A 110 -11.90 -20.12 -17.06
C VAL A 110 -12.40 -19.32 -18.25
N ALA A 111 -11.53 -18.62 -18.96
CA ALA A 111 -11.87 -17.85 -20.15
C ALA A 111 -12.45 -18.76 -21.25
N ASP A 112 -11.83 -19.91 -21.48
CA ASP A 112 -12.26 -20.90 -22.48
C ASP A 112 -13.59 -21.55 -22.12
N ARG A 113 -13.75 -22.06 -20.89
CA ARG A 113 -14.95 -22.78 -20.44
C ARG A 113 -16.19 -21.90 -20.29
N ASN A 114 -15.99 -20.63 -19.89
CA ASN A 114 -17.08 -19.69 -19.66
C ASN A 114 -17.31 -18.74 -20.85
N TYR A 115 -16.73 -19.00 -22.01
CA TYR A 115 -16.91 -18.17 -23.20
C TYR A 115 -16.63 -16.68 -22.98
N LEU A 116 -15.55 -16.38 -22.24
CA LEU A 116 -15.26 -14.99 -21.85
C LEU A 116 -14.98 -14.09 -23.06
N TYR A 117 -14.25 -14.59 -24.04
CA TYR A 117 -13.96 -13.84 -25.26
C TYR A 117 -15.23 -13.62 -26.11
N GLU A 118 -16.03 -14.68 -26.30
CA GLU A 118 -17.32 -14.63 -27.00
C GLU A 118 -18.29 -13.67 -26.30
N PHE A 119 -18.30 -13.66 -24.98
CA PHE A 119 -19.08 -12.71 -24.18
C PHE A 119 -18.68 -11.26 -24.44
N MET A 120 -17.39 -10.95 -24.46
CA MET A 120 -16.89 -9.59 -24.75
C MET A 120 -17.21 -9.18 -26.19
N ARG A 121 -17.09 -10.09 -27.16
CA ARG A 121 -17.49 -9.88 -28.56
C ARG A 121 -19.00 -9.58 -28.68
N LEU A 122 -19.84 -10.39 -28.04
CA LEU A 122 -21.29 -10.12 -27.96
C LEU A 122 -21.59 -8.81 -27.27
N GLY A 123 -20.80 -8.45 -26.25
CA GLY A 123 -20.93 -7.17 -25.55
C GLY A 123 -20.85 -5.97 -26.47
N VAL A 124 -19.99 -6.03 -27.50
CA VAL A 124 -19.87 -4.95 -28.52
C VAL A 124 -21.17 -4.75 -29.31
N GLU A 125 -21.90 -5.86 -29.57
CA GLU A 125 -23.15 -5.81 -30.36
C GLU A 125 -24.40 -5.48 -29.51
N VAL A 126 -24.42 -5.90 -28.23
CA VAL A 126 -25.63 -5.78 -27.39
C VAL A 126 -25.56 -4.67 -26.33
N LYS A 127 -24.41 -4.03 -26.17
CA LYS A 127 -24.18 -2.93 -25.23
C LYS A 127 -23.76 -1.66 -25.95
N PRO A 128 -24.02 -0.47 -25.34
CA PRO A 128 -23.71 0.81 -25.98
C PRO A 128 -22.22 1.19 -25.92
N TYR A 129 -21.33 0.34 -25.39
CA TYR A 129 -19.89 0.60 -25.26
C TYR A 129 -19.06 -0.64 -25.50
N ASN A 130 -17.87 -0.42 -26.05
CA ASN A 130 -16.92 -1.47 -26.40
C ASN A 130 -15.81 -1.59 -25.35
N THR A 131 -16.00 -2.46 -24.35
CA THR A 131 -14.95 -2.74 -23.36
C THR A 131 -13.86 -3.65 -23.93
N LEU A 132 -14.20 -4.55 -24.87
CA LEU A 132 -13.25 -5.48 -25.47
C LEU A 132 -12.09 -4.73 -26.16
N GLY A 133 -12.38 -3.72 -26.96
CA GLY A 133 -11.34 -3.01 -27.71
C GLY A 133 -10.32 -2.37 -26.79
N HIS A 134 -10.77 -1.74 -25.71
CA HIS A 134 -9.88 -1.20 -24.70
C HIS A 134 -9.04 -2.28 -24.00
N ILE A 135 -9.67 -3.36 -23.54
CA ILE A 135 -8.98 -4.48 -22.88
C ILE A 135 -7.93 -5.10 -23.81
N ALA A 136 -8.29 -5.35 -25.08
CA ALA A 136 -7.37 -5.93 -26.05
C ALA A 136 -6.19 -5.00 -26.33
N GLY A 137 -6.44 -3.70 -26.51
CA GLY A 137 -5.40 -2.70 -26.70
C GLY A 137 -4.44 -2.61 -25.52
N VAL A 138 -4.95 -2.56 -24.30
CA VAL A 138 -4.13 -2.56 -23.07
C VAL A 138 -3.29 -3.81 -22.96
N HIS A 139 -3.90 -4.97 -23.23
CA HIS A 139 -3.19 -6.24 -23.24
C HIS A 139 -2.05 -6.25 -24.27
N TYR A 140 -2.29 -5.71 -25.47
CA TYR A 140 -1.28 -5.61 -26.52
C TYR A 140 -0.09 -4.74 -26.09
N VAL A 141 -0.35 -3.52 -25.58
CA VAL A 141 0.71 -2.61 -25.12
C VAL A 141 1.50 -3.23 -23.97
N ALA A 142 0.82 -3.82 -22.98
CA ALA A 142 1.46 -4.45 -21.84
C ALA A 142 2.36 -5.61 -22.25
N MET A 143 1.87 -6.51 -23.10
CA MET A 143 2.63 -7.69 -23.55
C MET A 143 3.78 -7.34 -24.49
N HIS A 144 3.63 -6.28 -25.29
CA HIS A 144 4.73 -5.79 -26.13
C HIS A 144 5.96 -5.38 -25.29
N ALA A 145 5.76 -4.64 -24.21
CA ALA A 145 6.84 -4.25 -23.32
C ALA A 145 7.30 -5.40 -22.41
N ALA A 146 6.36 -6.21 -21.88
CA ALA A 146 6.67 -7.29 -20.95
C ALA A 146 7.59 -8.36 -21.57
N ARG A 147 7.32 -8.81 -22.81
CA ARG A 147 8.17 -9.78 -23.51
C ARG A 147 9.59 -9.27 -23.74
N GLN A 148 9.74 -7.99 -24.03
CA GLN A 148 11.06 -7.38 -24.20
C GLN A 148 11.82 -7.30 -22.86
N LEU A 149 11.16 -6.90 -21.78
CA LEU A 149 11.75 -6.87 -20.44
C LEU A 149 12.20 -8.26 -19.99
N GLU A 150 11.40 -9.29 -20.26
CA GLU A 150 11.76 -10.66 -19.96
C GLU A 150 12.98 -11.12 -20.77
N ALA A 151 13.04 -10.82 -22.07
CA ALA A 151 14.20 -11.12 -22.91
C ALA A 151 15.47 -10.44 -22.40
N LEU A 152 15.35 -9.26 -21.77
CA LEU A 152 16.42 -8.53 -21.10
C LEU A 152 16.76 -9.08 -19.70
N LYS A 153 16.13 -10.17 -19.26
CA LYS A 153 16.32 -10.81 -17.95
C LYS A 153 15.87 -9.95 -16.76
N VAL A 154 14.96 -9.03 -16.99
CA VAL A 154 14.25 -8.36 -15.90
C VAL A 154 13.32 -9.39 -15.24
N PRO A 155 13.30 -9.51 -13.90
CA PRO A 155 12.38 -10.42 -13.22
C PRO A 155 10.95 -9.95 -13.40
N ILE A 156 10.19 -10.62 -14.26
CA ILE A 156 8.79 -10.32 -14.58
C ILE A 156 8.04 -11.64 -14.86
N ASP A 157 6.82 -11.74 -14.38
CA ASP A 157 5.91 -12.84 -14.69
C ASP A 157 4.97 -12.46 -15.83
N LEU A 158 5.22 -12.98 -17.02
CA LEU A 158 4.38 -12.71 -18.21
C LEU A 158 2.95 -13.19 -18.03
N GLY A 159 2.74 -14.28 -17.27
CA GLY A 159 1.41 -14.80 -16.99
C GLY A 159 0.58 -13.85 -16.14
N LEU A 160 1.21 -13.22 -15.14
CA LEU A 160 0.55 -12.20 -14.31
C LEU A 160 0.23 -10.94 -15.12
N VAL A 161 1.16 -10.46 -15.96
CA VAL A 161 0.91 -9.31 -16.85
C VAL A 161 -0.22 -9.61 -17.82
N SER A 162 -0.13 -10.74 -18.52
CA SER A 162 -1.14 -11.14 -19.52
C SER A 162 -2.51 -11.33 -18.88
N GLY A 163 -2.56 -12.04 -17.75
CA GLY A 163 -3.81 -12.29 -17.04
C GLY A 163 -4.47 -11.03 -16.50
N ALA A 164 -3.68 -10.16 -15.89
CA ALA A 164 -4.19 -8.92 -15.34
C ALA A 164 -4.66 -7.97 -16.46
N ALA A 165 -3.88 -7.81 -17.53
CA ALA A 165 -4.25 -6.94 -18.65
C ALA A 165 -5.51 -7.45 -19.38
N ALA A 166 -5.66 -8.77 -19.54
CA ALA A 166 -6.83 -9.36 -20.19
C ALA A 166 -8.15 -9.18 -19.40
N GLY A 167 -8.07 -8.89 -18.12
CA GLY A 167 -9.26 -8.78 -17.26
C GLY A 167 -9.34 -7.56 -16.37
N HIS A 168 -8.46 -6.55 -16.54
CA HIS A 168 -8.42 -5.37 -15.65
C HIS A 168 -9.75 -4.63 -15.55
N ASP A 169 -10.47 -4.57 -16.65
CA ASP A 169 -11.75 -3.87 -16.80
C ASP A 169 -12.99 -4.78 -16.77
N ILE A 170 -12.82 -6.08 -16.48
CA ILE A 170 -13.95 -7.03 -16.44
C ILE A 170 -15.03 -6.61 -15.44
N GLY A 171 -14.64 -5.91 -14.38
CA GLY A 171 -15.55 -5.39 -13.36
C GLY A 171 -16.55 -4.36 -13.85
N LYS A 172 -16.30 -3.71 -15.01
CA LYS A 172 -17.30 -2.81 -15.63
C LYS A 172 -18.60 -3.53 -15.93
N TYR A 173 -18.53 -4.81 -16.32
CA TYR A 173 -19.70 -5.64 -16.54
C TYR A 173 -20.41 -6.03 -15.23
N GLY A 174 -19.70 -6.02 -14.09
CA GLY A 174 -20.25 -6.33 -12.77
C GLY A 174 -21.03 -5.20 -12.11
N CYS A 175 -20.73 -3.93 -12.46
CA CYS A 175 -21.39 -2.77 -11.87
C CYS A 175 -22.90 -2.79 -12.10
N ARG A 176 -23.70 -2.53 -11.05
CA ARG A 176 -25.16 -2.55 -11.11
C ARG A 176 -25.69 -1.38 -11.95
N LYS A 177 -26.90 -1.50 -12.46
CA LYS A 177 -27.56 -0.44 -13.23
C LYS A 177 -27.68 0.88 -12.45
N SER A 178 -27.93 0.80 -11.14
CA SER A 178 -27.97 1.95 -10.23
C SER A 178 -26.59 2.61 -10.02
N GLU A 179 -25.52 1.93 -10.37
CA GLU A 179 -24.12 2.37 -10.17
C GLU A 179 -23.47 2.91 -11.45
N GLU A 180 -24.23 3.08 -12.53
CA GLU A 180 -23.71 3.47 -13.86
C GLU A 180 -22.80 4.71 -13.82
N LYS A 181 -23.17 5.73 -13.06
CA LYS A 181 -22.36 6.96 -12.89
C LYS A 181 -21.08 6.76 -12.06
N ARG A 182 -20.98 5.64 -11.35
CA ARG A 182 -19.85 5.29 -10.47
C ARG A 182 -18.99 4.15 -11.03
N ILE A 183 -19.24 3.68 -12.24
CA ILE A 183 -18.44 2.64 -12.91
C ILE A 183 -16.93 2.94 -12.83
N PRO A 184 -16.44 4.18 -13.08
CA PRO A 184 -15.01 4.48 -13.02
C PRO A 184 -14.35 4.20 -11.65
N TYR A 185 -15.14 4.16 -10.59
CA TYR A 185 -14.67 3.94 -9.22
C TYR A 185 -14.97 2.54 -8.69
N LEU A 186 -16.09 1.94 -9.12
CA LEU A 186 -16.56 0.66 -8.59
C LEU A 186 -16.07 -0.56 -9.37
N HIS A 187 -15.66 -0.41 -10.63
CA HIS A 187 -15.21 -1.55 -11.44
C HIS A 187 -14.01 -2.26 -10.84
N TYR A 188 -13.14 -1.58 -10.10
CA TYR A 188 -12.01 -2.19 -9.38
C TYR A 188 -12.47 -3.24 -8.36
N TYR A 189 -13.53 -2.93 -7.61
CA TYR A 189 -14.13 -3.87 -6.66
C TYR A 189 -14.68 -5.12 -7.38
N TYR A 190 -15.46 -4.90 -8.44
CA TYR A 190 -16.04 -6.01 -9.20
C TYR A 190 -14.99 -6.81 -9.96
N THR A 191 -13.91 -6.19 -10.42
CA THR A 191 -12.76 -6.89 -11.00
C THR A 191 -12.15 -7.82 -9.96
N GLY A 192 -11.81 -7.31 -8.76
CA GLY A 192 -11.24 -8.12 -7.68
C GLY A 192 -12.14 -9.29 -7.30
N THR A 193 -13.45 -9.05 -7.05
CA THR A 193 -14.40 -10.10 -6.67
C THR A 193 -14.57 -11.17 -7.75
N CYS A 194 -14.48 -10.81 -9.03
CA CYS A 194 -14.53 -11.77 -10.13
C CYS A 194 -13.31 -12.70 -10.09
N PHE A 195 -12.11 -12.17 -9.97
CA PHE A 195 -10.90 -12.97 -9.90
C PHE A 195 -10.83 -13.84 -8.64
N ASP A 196 -11.21 -13.30 -7.49
CA ASP A 196 -11.26 -14.05 -6.22
C ASP A 196 -12.21 -15.25 -6.30
N ARG A 197 -13.39 -15.05 -6.91
CA ARG A 197 -14.38 -16.10 -7.12
C ARG A 197 -13.83 -17.29 -7.93
N PHE A 198 -12.96 -17.03 -8.90
CA PHE A 198 -12.33 -18.06 -9.71
C PHE A 198 -10.98 -18.54 -9.15
N GLY A 199 -10.59 -18.07 -7.97
CA GLY A 199 -9.36 -18.48 -7.27
C GLY A 199 -8.08 -17.99 -7.95
N MET A 200 -8.08 -16.72 -8.38
CA MET A 200 -6.95 -16.04 -9.03
C MET A 200 -6.59 -14.74 -8.31
N PRO A 201 -6.21 -14.80 -7.01
CA PRO A 201 -6.00 -13.61 -6.19
C PRO A 201 -4.81 -12.74 -6.63
N MET A 202 -3.73 -13.31 -7.17
CA MET A 202 -2.56 -12.52 -7.61
C MET A 202 -2.88 -11.73 -8.88
N ILE A 203 -3.46 -12.37 -9.89
CA ILE A 203 -3.93 -11.69 -11.10
C ILE A 203 -4.99 -10.65 -10.73
N GLY A 204 -5.93 -11.02 -9.86
CA GLY A 204 -6.98 -10.14 -9.36
C GLY A 204 -6.44 -8.92 -8.63
N HIS A 205 -5.39 -9.09 -7.82
CA HIS A 205 -4.75 -7.98 -7.13
C HIS A 205 -4.16 -6.95 -8.11
N ILE A 206 -3.42 -7.41 -9.12
CA ILE A 206 -2.86 -6.52 -10.14
C ILE A 206 -3.98 -5.87 -10.96
N ALA A 207 -4.92 -6.68 -11.45
CA ALA A 207 -6.03 -6.21 -12.28
C ALA A 207 -6.93 -5.21 -11.56
N ALA A 208 -7.19 -5.40 -10.26
CA ALA A 208 -8.04 -4.51 -9.47
C ALA A 208 -7.32 -3.26 -8.93
N ASN A 209 -6.00 -3.14 -9.10
CA ASN A 209 -5.19 -2.00 -8.65
C ASN A 209 -4.47 -1.34 -9.84
N HIS A 210 -5.19 -1.12 -10.95
CA HIS A 210 -4.63 -0.50 -12.15
C HIS A 210 -4.93 0.99 -12.28
N SER A 211 -5.46 1.63 -11.24
CA SER A 211 -5.70 3.06 -11.25
C SER A 211 -4.38 3.84 -11.28
N THR A 212 -4.36 4.96 -12.02
CA THR A 212 -3.24 5.90 -11.97
C THR A 212 -2.96 6.42 -10.55
N TRP A 213 -3.94 6.39 -9.66
CA TRP A 213 -3.78 6.75 -8.25
C TRP A 213 -2.99 5.70 -7.45
N ASP A 214 -2.93 4.47 -7.91
CA ASP A 214 -2.09 3.43 -7.31
C ASP A 214 -0.60 3.76 -7.46
N LEU A 215 -0.22 4.60 -8.45
CA LEU A 215 1.13 5.13 -8.60
C LEU A 215 1.54 6.15 -7.52
N GLU A 216 0.61 6.68 -6.74
CA GLU A 216 0.95 7.50 -5.57
C GLU A 216 1.53 6.65 -4.45
N VAL A 217 1.22 5.38 -4.44
CA VAL A 217 1.85 4.36 -3.62
C VAL A 217 3.20 4.03 -4.26
N GLU A 218 4.30 4.33 -3.60
CA GLU A 218 5.64 4.37 -4.23
C GLU A 218 6.16 3.03 -4.71
N ASN A 219 5.60 1.90 -4.24
CA ASN A 219 6.18 0.57 -4.38
C ASN A 219 5.21 -0.39 -5.07
N LEU A 220 5.18 -0.36 -6.40
CA LEU A 220 4.41 -1.30 -7.23
C LEU A 220 5.33 -2.35 -7.88
N SER A 221 4.79 -3.55 -8.11
CA SER A 221 5.48 -4.56 -8.91
C SER A 221 5.62 -4.08 -10.36
N ILE A 222 6.55 -4.68 -11.09
CA ILE A 222 6.74 -4.34 -12.50
C ILE A 222 5.51 -4.70 -13.34
N GLU A 223 4.81 -5.77 -12.99
CA GLU A 223 3.55 -6.20 -13.62
C GLU A 223 2.46 -5.14 -13.45
N SER A 224 2.31 -4.60 -12.22
CA SER A 224 1.37 -3.52 -11.93
C SER A 224 1.74 -2.22 -12.65
N LEU A 225 3.02 -1.86 -12.67
CA LEU A 225 3.51 -0.68 -13.39
C LEU A 225 3.24 -0.79 -14.89
N LEU A 226 3.46 -1.96 -15.49
CA LEU A 226 3.19 -2.21 -16.90
C LEU A 226 1.71 -2.13 -17.22
N LEU A 227 0.84 -2.67 -16.37
CA LEU A 227 -0.60 -2.58 -16.58
C LEU A 227 -1.08 -1.14 -16.54
N ILE A 228 -0.67 -0.36 -15.54
CA ILE A 228 -1.04 1.06 -15.43
C ILE A 228 -0.48 1.87 -16.59
N TYR A 229 0.77 1.61 -16.98
CA TYR A 229 1.41 2.23 -18.14
C TYR A 229 0.64 1.96 -19.44
N ALA A 230 0.25 0.71 -19.66
CA ALA A 230 -0.50 0.30 -20.83
C ALA A 230 -1.92 0.89 -20.85
N ASP A 231 -2.64 0.83 -19.73
CA ASP A 231 -3.98 1.43 -19.60
C ASP A 231 -3.93 2.95 -19.82
N PHE A 232 -2.88 3.61 -19.33
CA PHE A 232 -2.70 5.05 -19.54
C PHE A 232 -2.54 5.40 -21.03
N ARG A 233 -1.90 4.55 -21.84
CA ARG A 233 -1.63 4.76 -23.26
C ARG A 233 -2.78 4.39 -24.20
N VAL A 234 -3.79 3.65 -23.72
CA VAL A 234 -4.91 3.20 -24.55
C VAL A 234 -6.17 3.95 -24.16
N LYS A 235 -6.77 4.64 -25.09
CA LYS A 235 -8.01 5.39 -24.86
C LYS A 235 -9.03 5.09 -25.94
N SER A 236 -10.32 5.11 -25.55
CA SER A 236 -11.42 5.04 -26.50
C SER A 236 -12.02 6.43 -26.77
N SER A 237 -12.41 6.66 -28.00
CA SER A 237 -13.24 7.81 -28.41
C SER A 237 -14.45 7.33 -29.19
N ARG A 238 -15.54 8.12 -29.22
CA ARG A 238 -16.72 7.81 -30.01
C ARG A 238 -16.75 8.65 -31.27
N LYS A 239 -16.94 7.99 -32.41
CA LYS A 239 -17.18 8.66 -33.70
C LYS A 239 -18.61 9.26 -33.74
N PRO A 240 -18.83 10.27 -34.58
CA PRO A 240 -20.18 10.70 -34.94
C PRO A 240 -20.92 9.51 -35.59
N GLY A 241 -21.81 8.88 -34.89
CA GLY A 241 -22.47 7.62 -35.30
C GLY A 241 -22.47 6.53 -34.21
N GLY A 242 -21.74 6.77 -33.12
CA GLY A 242 -21.75 5.92 -31.91
C GLY A 242 -20.71 4.80 -31.89
N GLU A 243 -19.97 4.60 -32.97
CA GLU A 243 -18.89 3.60 -33.05
C GLU A 243 -17.70 4.05 -32.18
N GLU A 244 -17.20 3.13 -31.32
CA GLU A 244 -16.00 3.38 -30.53
C GLU A 244 -14.74 3.03 -31.31
N GLU A 245 -13.77 3.96 -31.29
CA GLU A 245 -12.43 3.80 -31.86
C GLU A 245 -11.40 3.75 -30.73
N ILE A 246 -10.48 2.79 -30.84
CA ILE A 246 -9.38 2.62 -29.87
C ILE A 246 -8.14 3.31 -30.40
N HIS A 247 -7.54 4.14 -29.56
CA HIS A 247 -6.34 4.91 -29.88
C HIS A 247 -5.19 4.49 -28.99
N PHE A 248 -4.02 4.35 -29.58
CA PHE A 248 -2.75 4.07 -28.91
C PHE A 248 -1.93 5.35 -28.88
N TYR A 249 -1.85 5.96 -27.72
CA TYR A 249 -1.18 7.23 -27.53
C TYR A 249 0.23 7.06 -26.93
N THR A 250 1.08 8.05 -27.13
CA THR A 250 2.25 8.29 -26.29
C THR A 250 1.81 8.75 -24.89
N LEU A 251 2.73 8.77 -23.94
CA LEU A 251 2.41 9.28 -22.59
C LEU A 251 1.99 10.77 -22.63
N ASP A 252 2.66 11.59 -23.46
CA ASP A 252 2.35 13.01 -23.59
C ASP A 252 0.94 13.24 -24.15
N GLU A 253 0.59 12.55 -25.23
CA GLU A 253 -0.76 12.61 -25.82
C GLU A 253 -1.83 12.12 -24.84
N SER A 254 -1.58 11.01 -24.16
CA SER A 254 -2.52 10.49 -23.15
C SER A 254 -2.73 11.44 -21.99
N PHE A 255 -1.68 12.11 -21.54
CA PHE A 255 -1.76 13.10 -20.48
C PHE A 255 -2.63 14.29 -20.89
N GLN A 256 -2.44 14.78 -22.12
CA GLN A 256 -3.26 15.86 -22.66
C GLN A 256 -4.73 15.46 -22.79
N VAL A 257 -5.01 14.26 -23.32
CA VAL A 257 -6.39 13.72 -23.41
C VAL A 257 -7.07 13.62 -22.04
N ILE A 258 -6.33 13.27 -20.99
CA ILE A 258 -6.88 13.22 -19.63
C ILE A 258 -7.19 14.63 -19.13
N LEU A 259 -6.28 15.59 -19.29
CA LEU A 259 -6.53 16.97 -18.87
C LEU A 259 -7.74 17.59 -19.58
N ASP A 260 -7.90 17.33 -20.88
CA ASP A 260 -9.02 17.83 -21.67
C ASP A 260 -10.39 17.23 -21.28
N LYS A 261 -10.39 16.00 -20.72
CA LYS A 261 -11.61 15.31 -20.26
C LYS A 261 -12.02 15.65 -18.83
N LEU A 262 -11.15 16.32 -18.07
CA LEU A 262 -11.42 16.62 -16.66
C LEU A 262 -12.19 17.94 -16.52
N ASP A 263 -13.41 17.86 -16.04
CA ASP A 263 -14.15 19.05 -15.59
C ASP A 263 -13.54 19.58 -14.28
N ASN A 264 -13.40 20.89 -14.18
CA ASN A 264 -12.93 21.60 -12.98
C ASN A 264 -11.55 21.12 -12.46
N VAL A 265 -10.52 21.23 -13.30
CA VAL A 265 -9.13 20.97 -12.88
C VAL A 265 -8.63 22.21 -12.13
N ASP A 266 -8.55 22.09 -10.79
CA ASP A 266 -7.83 23.04 -9.97
C ASP A 266 -6.31 22.77 -10.00
N GLU A 267 -5.51 23.72 -9.52
CA GLU A 267 -4.05 23.63 -9.50
C GLU A 267 -3.55 22.42 -8.67
N ALA A 268 -4.25 22.06 -7.60
CA ALA A 268 -3.89 20.92 -6.75
C ALA A 268 -4.10 19.59 -7.48
N LYS A 269 -5.21 19.47 -8.22
CA LYS A 269 -5.56 18.31 -9.03
C LYS A 269 -4.59 18.17 -10.21
N GLU A 270 -4.26 19.27 -10.90
CA GLU A 270 -3.26 19.24 -11.96
C GLU A 270 -1.87 18.81 -11.45
N LYS A 271 -1.41 19.37 -10.32
CA LYS A 271 -0.14 18.97 -9.68
C LYS A 271 -0.13 17.48 -9.35
N ARG A 272 -1.26 16.94 -8.90
CA ARG A 272 -1.40 15.52 -8.57
C ARG A 272 -1.27 14.66 -9.83
N TYR A 273 -2.01 14.98 -10.90
CA TYR A 273 -1.91 14.27 -12.18
C TYR A 273 -0.49 14.35 -12.77
N ARG A 274 0.15 15.50 -12.69
CA ARG A 274 1.52 15.69 -13.17
C ARG A 274 2.53 14.83 -12.39
N ARG A 275 2.36 14.62 -11.09
CA ARG A 275 3.21 13.70 -10.32
C ARG A 275 3.08 12.25 -10.80
N VAL A 276 1.85 11.78 -11.00
CA VAL A 276 1.58 10.44 -11.53
C VAL A 276 2.18 10.27 -12.93
N TYR A 277 1.96 11.25 -13.80
CA TYR A 277 2.52 11.27 -15.14
C TYR A 277 4.05 11.21 -15.13
N ASN A 278 4.72 11.97 -14.27
CA ASN A 278 6.17 11.94 -14.14
C ASN A 278 6.69 10.56 -13.72
N LYS A 279 5.97 9.83 -12.89
CA LYS A 279 6.34 8.44 -12.52
C LYS A 279 6.26 7.50 -13.73
N LEU A 280 5.25 7.63 -14.57
CA LEU A 280 5.15 6.88 -15.83
C LEU A 280 6.27 7.23 -16.81
N ILE A 281 6.62 8.51 -16.93
CA ILE A 281 7.78 8.95 -17.73
C ILE A 281 9.08 8.34 -17.21
N ASP A 282 9.30 8.38 -15.90
CA ASP A 282 10.51 7.77 -15.30
C ASP A 282 10.57 6.26 -15.56
N PHE A 283 9.42 5.57 -15.49
CA PHE A 283 9.31 4.15 -15.81
C PHE A 283 9.57 3.88 -17.32
N GLU A 284 9.00 4.69 -18.22
CA GLU A 284 9.25 4.55 -19.67
C GLU A 284 10.72 4.80 -20.00
N LYS A 285 11.33 5.83 -19.41
CA LYS A 285 12.77 6.09 -19.57
C LYS A 285 13.65 4.97 -19.02
N TYR A 286 13.23 4.34 -17.95
CA TYR A 286 13.89 3.14 -17.43
C TYR A 286 13.84 2.00 -18.44
N MET A 287 12.67 1.69 -19.00
CA MET A 287 12.50 0.66 -20.04
C MET A 287 13.36 0.96 -21.28
N ILE A 288 13.30 2.18 -21.79
CA ILE A 288 14.13 2.62 -22.94
C ILE A 288 15.63 2.50 -22.61
N GLY A 289 16.02 2.86 -21.39
CA GLY A 289 17.41 2.73 -20.92
C GLY A 289 17.92 1.29 -20.87
N LEU A 290 17.02 0.33 -20.69
CA LEU A 290 17.33 -1.10 -20.80
C LEU A 290 17.38 -1.61 -22.24
N GLY A 291 16.85 -0.85 -23.20
CA GLY A 291 16.77 -1.22 -24.61
C GLY A 291 15.38 -1.71 -25.06
N VAL A 292 14.34 -1.48 -24.24
CA VAL A 292 12.95 -1.77 -24.63
C VAL A 292 12.50 -0.76 -25.69
N ASP A 293 11.96 -1.24 -26.79
CA ASP A 293 11.26 -0.41 -27.76
C ASP A 293 9.82 -0.20 -27.31
N VAL A 294 9.50 1.01 -26.91
CA VAL A 294 8.17 1.41 -26.43
C VAL A 294 7.24 1.86 -27.59
N ALA A 295 7.77 2.01 -28.80
CA ALA A 295 6.97 2.28 -29.98
C ALA A 295 6.22 1.00 -30.39
N LEU A 296 4.93 1.15 -30.63
CA LEU A 296 4.12 0.03 -31.09
C LEU A 296 4.35 -0.18 -32.59
N PRO A 297 4.58 -1.42 -33.05
CA PRO A 297 4.75 -1.67 -34.46
C PRO A 297 3.44 -1.39 -35.22
N GLU A 298 3.54 -0.80 -36.42
CA GLU A 298 2.39 -0.55 -37.30
C GLU A 298 1.69 -1.86 -37.71
N ILE A 299 2.48 -2.93 -37.87
CA ILE A 299 1.98 -4.28 -38.10
C ILE A 299 2.35 -5.12 -36.86
N PRO A 300 1.36 -5.65 -36.11
CA PRO A 300 1.63 -6.47 -34.94
C PRO A 300 2.44 -7.72 -35.31
N VAL A 301 3.63 -7.85 -34.75
CA VAL A 301 4.47 -9.02 -34.92
C VAL A 301 4.14 -9.97 -33.78
N ARG A 302 3.68 -11.19 -34.09
CA ARG A 302 3.39 -12.23 -33.08
C ARG A 302 4.65 -12.64 -32.31
N GLU A 303 5.80 -12.59 -32.95
CA GLU A 303 7.10 -12.83 -32.33
C GLU A 303 7.83 -11.50 -32.14
N PRO A 304 8.08 -11.04 -30.90
CA PRO A 304 8.85 -9.85 -30.66
C PRO A 304 10.28 -10.06 -31.19
N LYS A 305 10.80 -9.08 -31.91
CA LYS A 305 12.23 -9.06 -32.24
C LYS A 305 13.01 -9.02 -30.93
N PRO A 306 14.09 -9.82 -30.79
CA PRO A 306 14.93 -9.70 -29.61
C PRO A 306 15.41 -8.25 -29.49
N PRO A 307 15.32 -7.66 -28.27
CA PRO A 307 15.75 -6.28 -28.08
C PRO A 307 17.23 -6.15 -28.49
N VAL A 308 17.55 -5.03 -29.09
CA VAL A 308 18.93 -4.69 -29.41
C VAL A 308 19.69 -4.65 -28.09
N SER A 309 20.69 -5.52 -27.94
CA SER A 309 21.53 -5.59 -26.74
C SER A 309 21.98 -4.17 -26.36
N ALA A 310 21.62 -3.74 -25.18
CA ALA A 310 22.10 -2.47 -24.64
C ALA A 310 23.65 -2.46 -24.75
N ALA A 311 24.18 -1.47 -25.46
CA ALA A 311 25.61 -1.33 -25.60
C ALA A 311 26.28 -1.36 -24.21
N LYS A 312 27.38 -2.12 -24.07
CA LYS A 312 28.16 -2.13 -22.82
C LYS A 312 28.41 -0.70 -22.41
N LYS A 313 27.94 -0.33 -21.22
CA LYS A 313 28.20 1.00 -20.65
C LYS A 313 29.70 1.16 -20.46
N ASP A 314 30.32 2.02 -21.23
CA ASP A 314 31.68 2.47 -20.94
C ASP A 314 31.66 3.20 -19.60
N VAL A 315 32.63 2.86 -18.74
CA VAL A 315 32.79 3.49 -17.43
C VAL A 315 33.35 4.89 -17.64
N THR A 316 32.50 5.85 -17.88
CA THR A 316 32.83 7.28 -17.98
C THR A 316 32.32 8.03 -16.77
N LEU A 317 33.00 9.12 -16.41
CA LEU A 317 32.56 10.02 -15.34
C LEU A 317 31.14 10.53 -15.66
N LEU A 318 30.16 10.15 -14.80
CA LEU A 318 28.76 10.50 -14.96
C LEU A 318 28.56 12.00 -14.71
N ARG A 319 27.85 12.68 -15.61
CA ARG A 319 27.35 14.04 -15.35
C ARG A 319 26.19 14.00 -14.34
N GLY A 320 25.96 15.09 -13.60
CA GLY A 320 24.94 15.14 -12.54
C GLY A 320 23.57 14.61 -12.95
N GLY A 321 23.08 14.97 -14.15
CA GLY A 321 21.81 14.43 -14.67
C GLY A 321 21.81 12.94 -14.99
N GLN A 322 22.97 12.37 -15.32
CA GLN A 322 23.13 10.92 -15.50
C GLN A 322 23.10 10.20 -14.15
N VAL A 323 23.75 10.78 -13.13
CA VAL A 323 23.72 10.23 -11.75
C VAL A 323 22.27 10.15 -11.24
N VAL A 324 21.49 11.22 -11.39
CA VAL A 324 20.09 11.23 -10.97
C VAL A 324 19.28 10.15 -11.69
N ARG A 325 19.50 9.97 -13.00
CA ARG A 325 18.83 8.93 -13.79
C ARG A 325 19.21 7.53 -13.31
N GLU A 326 20.50 7.26 -13.10
CA GLU A 326 20.95 5.95 -12.60
C GLU A 326 20.40 5.65 -11.20
N VAL A 327 20.32 6.65 -10.31
CA VAL A 327 19.70 6.48 -8.98
C VAL A 327 18.21 6.12 -9.11
N LYS A 328 17.46 6.78 -9.99
CA LYS A 328 16.07 6.44 -10.27
C LYS A 328 15.92 5.02 -10.83
N ASN A 329 16.76 4.64 -11.78
CA ASN A 329 16.75 3.30 -12.36
C ASN A 329 17.03 2.22 -11.30
N LEU A 330 18.04 2.45 -10.45
CA LEU A 330 18.39 1.55 -9.33
C LEU A 330 17.24 1.45 -8.32
N SER A 331 16.55 2.55 -8.04
CA SER A 331 15.38 2.56 -7.16
C SER A 331 14.25 1.71 -7.72
N ILE A 332 13.90 1.89 -9.02
CA ILE A 332 12.86 1.08 -9.69
C ILE A 332 13.25 -0.40 -9.66
N GLU A 333 14.49 -0.73 -10.01
CA GLU A 333 14.98 -2.11 -10.03
C GLU A 333 14.96 -2.75 -8.63
N HIS A 334 15.37 -2.01 -7.60
CA HIS A 334 15.32 -2.45 -6.21
C HIS A 334 13.88 -2.73 -5.76
N ASN A 335 12.97 -1.79 -6.02
CA ASN A 335 11.56 -1.92 -5.66
C ASN A 335 10.90 -3.12 -6.35
N THR A 336 11.15 -3.32 -7.65
CA THR A 336 10.60 -4.48 -8.37
C THR A 336 11.09 -5.81 -7.81
N LYS A 337 12.39 -5.92 -7.48
CA LYS A 337 12.96 -7.12 -6.86
C LYS A 337 12.39 -7.41 -5.48
N LEU A 338 12.16 -6.37 -4.66
CA LEU A 338 11.55 -6.54 -3.34
C LEU A 338 10.09 -6.95 -3.43
N MET A 339 9.30 -6.29 -4.28
CA MET A 339 7.88 -6.61 -4.44
C MET A 339 7.66 -8.07 -4.85
N ASN A 340 8.51 -8.61 -5.74
CA ASN A 340 8.43 -10.03 -6.09
C ASN A 340 8.57 -10.96 -4.88
N LYS A 341 9.40 -10.60 -3.89
CA LYS A 341 9.53 -11.38 -2.64
C LYS A 341 8.30 -11.29 -1.75
N PHE A 342 7.54 -10.21 -1.82
CA PHE A 342 6.30 -10.06 -1.04
C PHE A 342 5.12 -10.83 -1.62
N TYR A 343 5.14 -11.21 -2.90
CA TYR A 343 4.08 -12.03 -3.50
C TYR A 343 4.09 -13.48 -2.99
N SER A 344 5.26 -14.03 -2.71
CA SER A 344 5.40 -15.40 -2.20
C SER A 344 5.47 -15.41 -0.68
N GLN A 345 4.60 -16.21 -0.04
CA GLN A 345 4.65 -16.39 1.41
C GLN A 345 5.96 -17.03 1.87
N GLU A 346 6.55 -17.91 1.06
CA GLU A 346 7.81 -18.59 1.34
C GLU A 346 8.99 -17.64 1.22
N GLU A 347 9.05 -16.84 0.15
CA GLU A 347 10.11 -15.84 -0.03
C GLU A 347 10.05 -14.75 1.04
N PHE A 348 8.84 -14.33 1.42
CA PHE A 348 8.65 -13.40 2.52
C PHE A 348 9.16 -13.96 3.85
N ALA A 349 8.83 -15.23 4.16
CA ALA A 349 9.36 -15.90 5.34
C ALA A 349 10.90 -16.00 5.28
N GLY A 350 11.48 -16.31 4.12
CA GLY A 350 12.91 -16.31 3.89
C GLY A 350 13.56 -14.95 4.12
N LEU A 351 12.89 -13.85 3.72
CA LEU A 351 13.35 -12.48 3.98
C LEU A 351 13.38 -12.17 5.48
N LEU A 352 12.35 -12.57 6.23
CA LEU A 352 12.30 -12.43 7.70
C LEU A 352 13.42 -13.24 8.38
N GLU A 353 13.67 -14.47 7.96
CA GLU A 353 14.76 -15.29 8.52
C GLU A 353 16.14 -14.71 8.20
N THR A 354 16.32 -14.13 7.01
CA THR A 354 17.54 -13.41 6.65
C THR A 354 17.75 -12.21 7.58
N ALA A 355 16.71 -11.43 7.82
CA ALA A 355 16.75 -10.30 8.76
C ALA A 355 17.04 -10.75 10.20
N ARG A 356 16.42 -11.88 10.66
CA ARG A 356 16.65 -12.45 11.99
C ARG A 356 18.07 -12.95 12.19
N SER A 357 18.70 -13.45 11.12
CA SER A 357 20.08 -13.95 11.12
C SER A 357 21.14 -12.86 10.99
N GLU A 358 20.72 -11.62 10.68
CA GLU A 358 21.66 -10.50 10.48
C GLU A 358 22.30 -10.09 11.81
N LYS A 359 23.64 -10.06 11.83
CA LYS A 359 24.42 -9.74 13.03
C LYS A 359 24.83 -8.28 13.11
N GLN A 360 24.90 -7.60 11.97
CA GLN A 360 25.26 -6.20 11.92
C GLN A 360 24.01 -5.32 12.06
N TRP A 361 23.93 -4.58 13.15
CA TRP A 361 22.76 -3.75 13.45
C TRP A 361 22.44 -2.73 12.36
N LYS A 362 23.42 -2.20 11.63
CA LYS A 362 23.20 -1.29 10.49
C LYS A 362 22.43 -1.95 9.36
N ASN A 363 22.76 -3.19 9.02
CA ASN A 363 22.03 -3.96 8.01
C ASN A 363 20.64 -4.35 8.52
N LEU A 364 20.56 -4.76 9.79
CA LEU A 364 19.27 -5.08 10.43
C LEU A 364 18.31 -3.87 10.38
N ARG A 365 18.83 -2.66 10.63
CA ARG A 365 18.07 -1.41 10.49
C ARG A 365 17.48 -1.24 9.09
N THR A 366 18.23 -1.60 8.06
CA THR A 366 17.74 -1.55 6.67
C THR A 366 16.58 -2.52 6.44
N TYR A 367 16.69 -3.77 6.96
CA TYR A 367 15.56 -4.72 6.89
C TYR A 367 14.31 -4.20 7.59
N ILE A 368 14.46 -3.62 8.78
CA ILE A 368 13.34 -3.03 9.52
C ILE A 368 12.68 -1.90 8.70
N SER A 369 13.49 -1.04 8.08
CA SER A 369 12.98 0.02 7.18
C SER A 369 12.18 -0.56 6.01
N ILE A 370 12.67 -1.63 5.37
CA ILE A 370 11.96 -2.31 4.29
C ILE A 370 10.59 -2.80 4.78
N PHE A 371 10.51 -3.48 5.92
CA PHE A 371 9.24 -3.96 6.45
C PHE A 371 8.26 -2.82 6.78
N GLY A 372 8.74 -1.68 7.23
CA GLY A 372 7.91 -0.49 7.43
C GLY A 372 7.37 0.08 6.12
N GLU A 373 8.27 0.32 5.18
CA GLU A 373 7.98 0.92 3.88
C GLU A 373 6.99 0.07 3.06
N TYR A 374 7.15 -1.26 3.08
CA TYR A 374 6.30 -2.19 2.34
C TYR A 374 5.10 -2.73 3.14
N SER A 375 4.85 -2.23 4.34
CA SER A 375 3.79 -2.75 5.23
C SER A 375 2.38 -2.64 4.64
N THR A 376 2.13 -1.66 3.78
CA THR A 376 0.84 -1.47 3.10
C THR A 376 0.55 -2.54 2.05
N TYR A 377 1.58 -3.21 1.53
CA TYR A 377 1.45 -4.28 0.52
C TYR A 377 1.41 -5.68 1.14
N MET A 378 1.69 -5.78 2.43
CA MET A 378 1.67 -7.05 3.14
C MET A 378 0.24 -7.55 3.32
N THR A 379 0.06 -8.85 3.16
CA THR A 379 -1.14 -9.54 3.62
C THR A 379 -1.25 -9.46 5.15
N GLU A 380 -2.44 -9.65 5.72
CA GLU A 380 -2.62 -9.67 7.18
C GLU A 380 -1.69 -10.68 7.85
N LYS A 381 -1.51 -11.86 7.24
CA LYS A 381 -0.58 -12.89 7.73
C LYS A 381 0.86 -12.41 7.74
N GLN A 382 1.31 -11.74 6.67
CA GLN A 382 2.66 -11.15 6.59
C GLN A 382 2.85 -10.04 7.62
N LYS A 383 1.85 -9.16 7.81
CA LYS A 383 1.85 -8.13 8.85
C LYS A 383 2.01 -8.73 10.25
N LEU A 384 1.29 -9.81 10.56
CA LEU A 384 1.41 -10.49 11.85
C LEU A 384 2.80 -11.13 12.05
N MET A 385 3.35 -11.76 11.01
CA MET A 385 4.71 -12.32 11.05
C MET A 385 5.74 -11.21 11.29
N THR A 386 5.55 -10.06 10.65
CA THR A 386 6.42 -8.89 10.81
C THR A 386 6.32 -8.31 12.22
N ILE A 387 5.13 -8.10 12.75
CA ILE A 387 4.93 -7.63 14.14
C ILE A 387 5.64 -8.57 15.12
N ARG A 388 5.49 -9.89 14.94
CA ARG A 388 6.15 -10.88 15.79
C ARG A 388 7.67 -10.76 15.74
N PHE A 389 8.24 -10.68 14.54
CA PHE A 389 9.68 -10.47 14.36
C PHE A 389 10.16 -9.16 14.99
N LEU A 390 9.47 -8.05 14.76
CA LEU A 390 9.82 -6.76 15.35
C LEU A 390 9.70 -6.76 16.89
N SER A 391 8.74 -7.50 17.44
CA SER A 391 8.61 -7.65 18.90
C SER A 391 9.82 -8.38 19.52
N GLU A 392 10.42 -9.33 18.80
CA GLU A 392 11.68 -9.98 19.21
C GLU A 392 12.85 -8.97 19.29
N LEU A 393 12.80 -7.90 18.46
CA LEU A 393 13.82 -6.85 18.44
C LEU A 393 13.68 -5.80 19.54
N LEU A 394 12.57 -5.76 20.29
CA LEU A 394 12.40 -4.82 21.41
C LEU A 394 13.35 -5.10 22.57
N VAL A 395 14.01 -6.27 22.58
CA VAL A 395 15.09 -6.63 23.53
C VAL A 395 16.49 -6.54 22.90
N HIS A 396 16.63 -5.97 21.71
CA HIS A 396 17.91 -5.81 21.07
C HIS A 396 18.82 -4.85 21.85
N ARG A 397 20.13 -5.10 21.87
CA ARG A 397 21.09 -4.28 22.64
C ARG A 397 21.16 -2.83 22.16
N GLU A 398 21.04 -2.60 20.84
CA GLU A 398 21.07 -1.26 20.24
C GLU A 398 19.71 -0.56 20.39
N SER A 399 19.70 0.65 20.96
CA SER A 399 18.46 1.43 21.19
C SER A 399 17.80 1.85 19.87
N ASP A 400 18.58 2.17 18.85
CA ASP A 400 18.06 2.54 17.51
C ASP A 400 17.21 1.43 16.92
N ILE A 401 17.64 0.17 17.06
CA ILE A 401 16.89 -1.00 16.59
C ILE A 401 15.57 -1.13 17.36
N ARG A 402 15.60 -0.97 18.69
CA ARG A 402 14.38 -1.04 19.51
C ARG A 402 13.39 0.06 19.17
N ASN A 403 13.87 1.29 19.02
CA ASN A 403 13.03 2.44 18.67
C ASN A 403 12.39 2.26 17.30
N GLN A 404 13.18 1.93 16.28
CA GLN A 404 12.68 1.70 14.92
C GLN A 404 11.70 0.52 14.87
N ALA A 405 11.98 -0.58 15.57
CA ALA A 405 11.05 -1.70 15.66
C ALA A 405 9.71 -1.28 16.29
N GLY A 406 9.74 -0.50 17.37
CA GLY A 406 8.54 0.07 17.99
C GLY A 406 7.76 0.98 17.05
N GLU A 407 8.43 1.86 16.33
CA GLU A 407 7.82 2.74 15.32
C GLU A 407 7.09 1.95 14.23
N ILE A 408 7.75 0.95 13.65
CA ILE A 408 7.15 0.13 12.59
C ILE A 408 6.01 -0.74 13.12
N ILE A 409 6.10 -1.27 14.33
CA ILE A 409 4.97 -1.96 14.99
C ILE A 409 3.75 -1.04 15.06
N GLY A 410 3.94 0.19 15.56
CA GLY A 410 2.88 1.20 15.64
C GLY A 410 2.25 1.51 14.28
N GLN A 411 3.07 1.71 13.23
CA GLN A 411 2.61 1.94 11.86
C GLN A 411 1.78 0.77 11.33
N ILE A 412 2.25 -0.46 11.51
CA ILE A 412 1.55 -1.65 11.01
C ILE A 412 0.20 -1.80 11.73
N ILE A 413 0.15 -1.62 13.07
CA ILE A 413 -1.09 -1.70 13.83
C ILE A 413 -2.07 -0.61 13.42
N ALA A 414 -1.60 0.64 13.24
CA ALA A 414 -2.42 1.77 12.81
C ALA A 414 -3.20 1.47 11.53
N ARG A 415 -2.53 0.82 10.58
CA ARG A 415 -3.03 0.54 9.23
C ARG A 415 -3.34 -0.95 8.98
N PHE A 416 -3.41 -1.77 10.02
CA PHE A 416 -3.53 -3.23 9.87
C PHE A 416 -4.72 -3.65 9.03
N ASN A 417 -5.87 -3.03 9.27
CA ASN A 417 -7.11 -3.30 8.54
C ASN A 417 -7.40 -2.25 7.44
N GLU A 418 -6.49 -1.32 7.20
CA GLU A 418 -6.63 -0.42 6.06
C GLU A 418 -6.25 -1.18 4.80
N GLU A 419 -7.27 -1.62 4.08
CA GLU A 419 -7.13 -1.91 2.68
C GLU A 419 -7.10 -0.58 1.93
N TYR A 420 -6.37 -0.55 0.83
CA TYR A 420 -6.46 0.52 -0.14
C TYR A 420 -7.94 0.82 -0.37
N LYS A 421 -8.38 2.06 -0.11
CA LYS A 421 -9.80 2.43 -0.13
C LYS A 421 -10.33 2.37 -1.55
N LYS A 422 -10.73 1.18 -1.98
CA LYS A 422 -11.61 1.06 -3.13
C LYS A 422 -13.00 1.47 -2.68
N GLU A 423 -13.69 2.21 -3.53
CA GLU A 423 -15.10 2.45 -3.29
C GLU A 423 -15.83 1.10 -3.26
N LEU A 424 -16.71 0.94 -2.28
CA LEU A 424 -17.55 -0.25 -2.16
C LEU A 424 -18.95 0.06 -2.69
N PRO A 425 -19.62 -0.92 -3.31
CA PRO A 425 -21.02 -0.81 -3.66
C PRO A 425 -21.89 -0.52 -2.44
N GLU A 426 -23.02 0.13 -2.66
CA GLU A 426 -23.99 0.43 -1.60
C GLU A 426 -24.51 -0.86 -0.95
N GLY A 427 -24.52 -0.90 0.38
CA GLY A 427 -24.92 -2.07 1.17
C GLY A 427 -23.86 -3.18 1.26
N VAL A 428 -22.70 -3.01 0.65
CA VAL A 428 -21.57 -3.92 0.81
C VAL A 428 -20.70 -3.43 1.95
N SER A 429 -20.62 -4.21 3.02
CA SER A 429 -19.64 -4.00 4.09
C SER A 429 -18.41 -4.84 3.82
N PRO A 430 -17.21 -4.36 4.16
CA PRO A 430 -16.03 -5.21 4.11
C PRO A 430 -16.27 -6.45 4.97
N PRO A 431 -15.73 -7.63 4.59
CA PRO A 431 -15.92 -8.85 5.37
C PRO A 431 -15.43 -8.62 6.81
N PRO A 432 -16.12 -9.21 7.83
CA PRO A 432 -15.66 -9.14 9.21
C PRO A 432 -14.27 -9.74 9.30
N LYS A 433 -13.33 -8.99 9.85
CA LYS A 433 -11.94 -9.43 9.98
C LYS A 433 -11.77 -10.21 11.27
N GLU A 434 -11.09 -11.35 11.21
CA GLU A 434 -10.78 -12.18 12.39
C GLU A 434 -9.95 -11.42 13.42
N ILE A 435 -9.03 -10.56 12.93
CA ILE A 435 -8.15 -9.76 13.77
C ILE A 435 -8.37 -8.28 13.45
N SER A 436 -8.72 -7.51 14.47
CA SER A 436 -8.84 -6.06 14.35
C SER A 436 -7.55 -5.36 14.80
N ASN A 437 -7.31 -4.16 14.26
CA ASN A 437 -6.21 -3.31 14.73
C ASN A 437 -6.34 -2.94 16.22
N ILE A 438 -7.57 -2.82 16.74
CA ILE A 438 -7.83 -2.60 18.18
C ILE A 438 -7.42 -3.82 19.00
N SER A 439 -7.74 -5.05 18.56
CA SER A 439 -7.32 -6.27 19.27
C SER A 439 -5.80 -6.46 19.25
N LEU A 440 -5.15 -6.12 18.14
CA LEU A 440 -3.68 -6.13 18.05
C LEU A 440 -3.04 -5.10 18.99
N TRP A 441 -3.62 -3.92 19.08
CA TRP A 441 -3.16 -2.88 20.00
C TRP A 441 -3.30 -3.33 21.45
N HIS A 442 -4.43 -3.93 21.80
CA HIS A 442 -4.61 -4.51 23.14
C HIS A 442 -3.54 -5.56 23.46
N SER A 443 -3.32 -6.51 22.55
CA SER A 443 -2.28 -7.55 22.72
C SER A 443 -0.87 -6.97 22.83
N MET A 444 -0.58 -5.88 22.08
CA MET A 444 0.72 -5.22 22.16
C MET A 444 0.90 -4.48 23.48
N LEU A 445 -0.14 -3.82 24.01
CA LEU A 445 -0.11 -3.22 25.35
C LEU A 445 0.13 -4.27 26.44
N GLU A 446 -0.54 -5.41 26.36
CA GLU A 446 -0.30 -6.52 27.29
C GLU A 446 1.14 -7.04 27.18
N TYR A 447 1.65 -7.25 25.96
CA TYR A 447 3.03 -7.68 25.75
C TYR A 447 4.06 -6.73 26.36
N ILE A 448 3.83 -5.42 26.27
CA ILE A 448 4.76 -4.40 26.78
C ILE A 448 4.62 -4.20 28.29
N LEU A 449 3.40 -4.18 28.83
CA LEU A 449 3.11 -3.74 30.19
C LEU A 449 2.90 -4.88 31.19
N VAL A 450 2.68 -6.12 30.74
CA VAL A 450 2.59 -7.27 31.63
C VAL A 450 3.97 -7.94 31.75
N PRO A 451 4.51 -8.12 32.96
CA PRO A 451 5.80 -8.78 33.17
C PRO A 451 5.82 -10.21 32.62
N ASP A 452 6.88 -10.58 31.93
CA ASP A 452 7.15 -11.97 31.52
C ASP A 452 8.32 -12.53 32.34
N TYR A 453 8.04 -13.54 33.17
CA TYR A 453 9.03 -14.19 34.05
C TYR A 453 10.23 -14.79 33.28
N ARG A 454 10.13 -14.94 31.96
CA ARG A 454 11.22 -15.45 31.10
C ARG A 454 12.22 -14.36 30.71
N LEU A 455 11.90 -13.10 30.97
CA LEU A 455 12.73 -11.96 30.62
C LEU A 455 13.57 -11.50 31.81
N THR A 456 14.74 -10.94 31.53
CA THR A 456 15.52 -10.24 32.54
C THR A 456 14.93 -8.87 32.84
N ALA A 457 15.18 -8.31 34.02
CA ALA A 457 14.74 -6.96 34.35
C ALA A 457 15.21 -5.91 33.33
N GLN A 458 16.41 -6.10 32.76
CA GLN A 458 16.92 -5.23 31.70
C GLN A 458 16.10 -5.32 30.39
N HIS A 459 15.74 -6.54 29.97
CA HIS A 459 14.89 -6.74 28.79
C HIS A 459 13.49 -6.16 29.01
N GLU A 460 12.92 -6.38 30.17
CA GLU A 460 11.63 -5.77 30.53
C GLU A 460 11.67 -4.24 30.48
N LYS A 461 12.76 -3.64 30.97
CA LYS A 461 12.96 -2.19 30.89
C LYS A 461 13.04 -1.70 29.45
N TRP A 462 13.77 -2.42 28.59
CA TRP A 462 13.88 -2.07 27.17
C TRP A 462 12.53 -2.17 26.45
N ILE A 463 11.75 -3.22 26.71
CA ILE A 463 10.40 -3.37 26.15
C ILE A 463 9.50 -2.22 26.63
N GLY A 464 9.52 -1.89 27.92
CA GLY A 464 8.74 -0.77 28.45
C GLY A 464 9.08 0.57 27.79
N ASN A 465 10.37 0.85 27.61
CA ASN A 465 10.84 2.07 26.94
C ASN A 465 10.41 2.16 25.47
N SER A 466 10.12 1.04 24.80
CA SER A 466 9.66 1.03 23.42
C SER A 466 8.20 1.48 23.28
N LEU A 467 7.42 1.51 24.36
CA LEU A 467 6.02 1.94 24.35
C LEU A 467 5.83 3.31 23.72
N LYS A 468 6.71 4.27 24.04
CA LYS A 468 6.67 5.62 23.48
C LYS A 468 6.74 5.65 21.96
N SER A 469 7.62 4.84 21.36
CA SER A 469 7.78 4.74 19.90
C SER A 469 6.56 4.11 19.25
N VAL A 470 6.02 3.04 19.87
CA VAL A 470 4.80 2.37 19.38
C VAL A 470 3.60 3.32 19.45
N VAL A 471 3.39 4.01 20.57
CA VAL A 471 2.26 4.95 20.78
C VAL A 471 2.36 6.12 19.80
N SER A 472 3.54 6.77 19.74
CA SER A 472 3.77 7.91 18.84
C SER A 472 3.41 7.55 17.39
N SER A 473 3.94 6.45 16.91
CA SER A 473 3.75 6.01 15.53
C SER A 473 2.31 5.53 15.25
N LEU A 474 1.69 4.85 16.21
CA LEU A 474 0.29 4.42 16.12
C LEU A 474 -0.66 5.61 16.04
N ILE A 475 -0.55 6.57 16.94
CA ILE A 475 -1.48 7.71 17.05
C ILE A 475 -1.31 8.69 15.88
N SER A 476 -0.07 8.93 15.44
CA SER A 476 0.21 9.78 14.27
C SER A 476 -0.16 9.12 12.94
N GLY A 477 -0.02 7.79 12.85
CA GLY A 477 -0.23 7.02 11.62
C GLY A 477 -1.66 6.53 11.40
N CYS A 478 -2.55 6.58 12.40
CA CYS A 478 -3.91 6.07 12.27
C CYS A 478 -4.88 7.10 11.66
N ALA A 479 -5.95 6.60 11.03
CA ALA A 479 -7.04 7.42 10.55
C ALA A 479 -7.73 8.16 11.72
N GLU A 480 -8.16 9.41 11.49
CA GLU A 480 -8.79 10.26 12.50
C GLU A 480 -10.01 9.59 13.17
N SER A 481 -10.84 8.92 12.38
CA SER A 481 -12.03 8.20 12.87
C SER A 481 -11.72 7.05 13.85
N ARG A 482 -10.50 6.53 13.85
CA ARG A 482 -10.07 5.41 14.70
C ARG A 482 -9.21 5.84 15.88
N ARG A 483 -8.62 7.04 15.82
CA ARG A 483 -7.66 7.57 16.79
C ARG A 483 -8.22 7.55 18.21
N LYS A 484 -9.47 8.02 18.38
CA LYS A 484 -10.14 8.01 19.68
C LYS A 484 -10.11 6.64 20.34
N GLY A 485 -10.48 5.58 19.60
CA GLY A 485 -10.51 4.21 20.13
C GLY A 485 -9.13 3.68 20.55
N PHE A 486 -8.07 4.04 19.82
CA PHE A 486 -6.70 3.67 20.20
C PHE A 486 -6.26 4.37 21.49
N ILE A 487 -6.54 5.67 21.61
CA ILE A 487 -6.21 6.43 22.81
C ILE A 487 -7.03 5.92 24.00
N ASP A 488 -8.34 5.74 23.86
CA ASP A 488 -9.21 5.26 24.94
C ASP A 488 -8.74 3.91 25.49
N LEU A 489 -8.35 2.98 24.62
CA LEU A 489 -7.82 1.68 25.03
C LEU A 489 -6.48 1.82 25.77
N PHE A 490 -5.61 2.73 25.33
CA PHE A 490 -4.36 3.03 26.00
C PHE A 490 -4.60 3.62 27.39
N LEU A 491 -5.56 4.53 27.51
CA LEU A 491 -5.90 5.20 28.79
C LEU A 491 -6.53 4.25 29.84
N LEU A 492 -6.98 3.06 29.47
CA LEU A 492 -7.40 2.06 30.45
C LEU A 492 -6.26 1.67 31.40
N TRP A 493 -5.01 1.71 30.94
CA TRP A 493 -3.85 1.45 31.80
C TRP A 493 -3.58 2.57 32.79
N TYR A 494 -3.91 3.82 32.48
CA TYR A 494 -3.77 4.96 33.40
C TYR A 494 -4.72 4.88 34.60
N LYS A 495 -5.83 4.17 34.45
CA LYS A 495 -6.81 3.97 35.53
C LYS A 495 -6.43 2.86 36.52
N LYS A 496 -5.42 2.05 36.21
CA LYS A 496 -4.93 1.00 37.10
C LYS A 496 -4.18 1.59 38.29
N THR A 497 -4.37 0.99 39.49
CA THR A 497 -3.75 1.45 40.73
C THR A 497 -2.53 0.65 41.13
N ASP A 498 -2.40 -0.58 40.63
CA ASP A 498 -1.38 -1.58 40.98
C ASP A 498 -0.23 -1.66 39.94
N LEU A 499 0.15 -0.52 39.36
CA LEU A 499 1.20 -0.46 38.37
C LEU A 499 2.60 -0.52 39.00
N SER A 500 3.51 -1.29 38.40
CA SER A 500 4.93 -1.26 38.75
C SER A 500 5.56 0.09 38.39
N GLU A 501 6.65 0.45 39.05
CA GLU A 501 7.40 1.70 38.74
C GLU A 501 7.79 1.76 37.27
N ARG A 502 8.23 0.63 36.70
CA ARG A 502 8.54 0.51 35.27
C ARG A 502 7.35 0.89 34.38
N ASN A 503 6.15 0.39 34.71
CA ASN A 503 4.95 0.68 33.92
C ASN A 503 4.53 2.14 34.06
N LYS A 504 4.64 2.72 35.25
CA LYS A 504 4.39 4.14 35.49
C LYS A 504 5.32 5.00 34.62
N GLU A 505 6.64 4.70 34.63
CA GLU A 505 7.63 5.38 33.80
C GLU A 505 7.31 5.26 32.31
N SER A 506 7.01 4.03 31.84
CA SER A 506 6.68 3.78 30.43
C SER A 506 5.43 4.53 29.96
N LEU A 507 4.39 4.58 30.80
CA LEU A 507 3.14 5.29 30.51
C LEU A 507 3.36 6.80 30.47
N LEU A 508 4.12 7.38 31.42
CA LEU A 508 4.47 8.79 31.43
C LEU A 508 5.29 9.18 30.19
N GLN A 509 6.29 8.37 29.82
CA GLN A 509 7.09 8.61 28.62
C GLN A 509 6.23 8.55 27.33
N ALA A 510 5.30 7.62 27.24
CA ALA A 510 4.40 7.48 26.10
C ALA A 510 3.42 8.68 26.00
N ALA A 511 2.88 9.15 27.13
CA ALA A 511 2.01 10.34 27.15
C ALA A 511 2.68 11.58 26.54
N MET A 512 3.97 11.78 26.78
CA MET A 512 4.73 12.91 26.22
C MET A 512 4.93 12.84 24.70
N THR A 513 4.63 11.71 24.05
CA THR A 513 4.74 11.57 22.61
C THR A 513 3.42 11.82 21.85
N ILE A 514 2.31 11.96 22.58
CA ILE A 514 1.00 12.22 21.99
C ILE A 514 0.80 13.72 21.87
N ASP A 515 0.55 14.24 20.66
CA ASP A 515 0.19 15.65 20.49
C ASP A 515 -1.16 15.93 21.19
N PRO A 516 -1.22 16.84 22.17
CA PRO A 516 -2.46 17.15 22.89
C PRO A 516 -3.61 17.58 21.99
N LYS A 517 -3.32 18.15 20.81
CA LYS A 517 -4.33 18.54 19.81
C LYS A 517 -5.08 17.36 19.20
N LEU A 518 -4.52 16.16 19.31
CA LEU A 518 -5.13 14.92 18.80
C LEU A 518 -6.03 14.25 19.85
N CYS A 519 -6.07 14.76 21.08
CA CYS A 519 -6.82 14.22 22.20
C CYS A 519 -8.10 15.01 22.47
N SER A 520 -9.14 14.33 22.95
CA SER A 520 -10.29 15.00 23.56
C SER A 520 -9.93 15.56 24.94
N HIS A 521 -10.72 16.53 25.42
CA HIS A 521 -10.55 17.09 26.77
C HIS A 521 -10.59 16.00 27.86
N GLU A 522 -11.52 15.06 27.77
CA GLU A 522 -11.64 13.93 28.69
C GLU A 522 -10.39 13.03 28.69
N GLN A 523 -9.78 12.83 27.52
CA GLN A 523 -8.54 12.03 27.39
C GLN A 523 -7.35 12.75 28.04
N ILE A 524 -7.26 14.06 27.86
CA ILE A 524 -6.24 14.89 28.52
C ILE A 524 -6.42 14.85 30.04
N GLU A 525 -7.65 14.98 30.55
CA GLU A 525 -7.93 14.90 31.99
C GLU A 525 -7.46 13.57 32.59
N VAL A 526 -7.73 12.42 31.96
CA VAL A 526 -7.26 11.12 32.45
C VAL A 526 -5.73 11.05 32.54
N MET A 527 -5.02 11.63 31.57
CA MET A 527 -3.54 11.67 31.61
C MET A 527 -3.05 12.61 32.71
N LEU A 528 -3.71 13.75 32.92
CA LEU A 528 -3.37 14.69 33.99
C LEU A 528 -3.64 14.13 35.38
N GLU A 529 -4.77 13.48 35.61
CA GLU A 529 -5.09 12.79 36.86
C GLU A 529 -4.04 11.72 37.22
N PHE A 530 -3.61 10.96 36.20
CA PHE A 530 -2.54 9.98 36.38
C PHE A 530 -1.22 10.66 36.75
N ALA A 531 -0.82 11.70 36.01
CA ALA A 531 0.41 12.45 36.30
C ALA A 531 0.38 13.08 37.71
N GLU A 532 -0.75 13.62 38.14
CA GLU A 532 -0.91 14.19 39.47
C GLU A 532 -0.77 13.13 40.56
N ARG A 533 -1.40 11.97 40.37
CA ARG A 533 -1.27 10.85 41.30
C ARG A 533 0.20 10.41 41.44
N ILE A 534 0.92 10.28 40.34
CA ILE A 534 2.34 9.88 40.35
C ILE A 534 3.23 10.96 40.92
N PHE A 535 2.90 12.25 40.72
CA PHE A 535 3.65 13.34 41.31
C PHE A 535 3.60 13.34 42.86
N GLY A 536 2.56 12.77 43.45
CA GLY A 536 2.42 12.54 44.88
C GLY A 536 3.27 11.40 45.47
N GLU A 537 3.93 10.58 44.65
CA GLU A 537 4.75 9.47 45.10
C GLU A 537 6.15 9.90 45.57
N GLU A 538 6.88 9.00 46.27
CA GLU A 538 8.21 9.31 46.82
C GLU A 538 9.32 9.33 45.76
N ASP A 539 9.21 8.57 44.66
CA ASP A 539 10.23 8.45 43.63
C ASP A 539 10.41 9.78 42.86
N LYS A 540 11.60 10.36 43.01
CA LYS A 540 11.94 11.65 42.38
C LYS A 540 11.93 11.61 40.84
N GLY A 541 12.32 10.47 40.26
CA GLY A 541 12.34 10.28 38.81
C GLY A 541 10.93 10.25 38.23
N LEU A 542 10.02 9.50 38.87
CA LEU A 542 8.62 9.44 38.48
C LEU A 542 7.93 10.80 38.66
N ARG A 543 8.23 11.51 39.74
CA ARG A 543 7.71 12.88 39.95
C ARG A 543 8.17 13.84 38.85
N ALA A 544 9.45 13.82 38.48
CA ALA A 544 9.97 14.63 37.40
C ALA A 544 9.36 14.30 36.02
N ALA A 545 9.14 13.02 35.76
CA ALA A 545 8.44 12.57 34.54
C ALA A 545 6.98 13.04 34.55
N ALA A 546 6.27 12.93 35.67
CA ALA A 546 4.90 13.40 35.82
C ALA A 546 4.76 14.92 35.61
N ALA A 547 5.67 15.72 36.19
CA ALA A 547 5.73 17.14 35.93
C ALA A 547 5.94 17.45 34.43
N GLY A 548 6.79 16.66 33.75
CA GLY A 548 6.99 16.74 32.31
C GLY A 548 5.71 16.52 31.51
N VAL A 549 4.92 15.50 31.87
CA VAL A 549 3.62 15.20 31.22
C VAL A 549 2.64 16.35 31.45
N LYS A 550 2.52 16.89 32.66
CA LYS A 550 1.64 18.02 32.96
C LYS A 550 2.02 19.24 32.10
N ASN A 551 3.30 19.56 32.01
CA ASN A 551 3.77 20.65 31.16
C ASN A 551 3.49 20.41 29.65
N HIS A 552 3.68 19.17 29.18
CA HIS A 552 3.38 18.82 27.78
C HIS A 552 1.90 19.00 27.45
N LEU A 553 1.01 18.61 28.35
CA LEU A 553 -0.44 18.62 28.13
C LEU A 553 -1.05 20.03 28.33
N LEU A 554 -0.54 20.83 29.27
CA LEU A 554 -1.09 22.12 29.64
C LEU A 554 -0.39 23.30 28.93
N GLY A 555 0.83 23.08 28.43
CA GLY A 555 1.62 24.09 27.72
C GLY A 555 1.96 25.33 28.58
N ASP A 556 2.08 26.49 27.94
CA ASP A 556 2.56 27.75 28.53
C ASP A 556 1.81 28.17 29.81
N ARG A 557 0.56 27.74 29.97
CA ARG A 557 -0.23 28.05 31.18
C ARG A 557 0.30 27.40 32.45
N TYR A 558 1.11 26.37 32.29
CA TYR A 558 1.65 25.58 33.38
C TYR A 558 3.17 25.81 33.59
N GLU A 559 3.81 26.59 32.76
CA GLU A 559 5.26 26.71 32.69
C GLU A 559 5.87 27.11 34.04
N GLU A 560 5.31 28.12 34.72
CA GLU A 560 5.82 28.58 36.03
C GLU A 560 5.67 27.49 37.12
N SER A 561 4.52 26.82 37.17
CA SER A 561 4.28 25.71 38.08
C SER A 561 5.20 24.53 37.79
N TYR A 562 5.47 24.26 36.50
CA TYR A 562 6.38 23.23 36.07
C TYR A 562 7.80 23.41 36.60
N TYR A 563 8.35 24.62 36.50
CA TYR A 563 9.69 24.90 37.04
C TYR A 563 9.74 24.81 38.57
N LYS A 564 8.69 25.21 39.28
CA LYS A 564 8.57 24.98 40.73
C LYS A 564 8.57 23.49 41.07
N GLU A 565 7.82 22.69 40.36
CA GLU A 565 7.80 21.24 40.55
C GLU A 565 9.14 20.57 40.25
N LEU A 566 9.85 21.01 39.17
CA LEU A 566 11.20 20.51 38.90
C LEU A 566 12.18 20.81 40.01
N LYS A 567 12.12 22.02 40.61
CA LYS A 567 12.93 22.37 41.79
C LYS A 567 12.64 21.42 42.96
N MET A 568 11.38 21.17 43.26
CA MET A 568 10.98 20.22 44.29
C MET A 568 11.53 18.81 44.04
N CYS A 569 11.52 18.31 42.78
CA CYS A 569 12.08 17.03 42.41
C CYS A 569 13.59 16.95 42.67
N LEU A 570 14.30 18.05 42.52
CA LEU A 570 15.74 18.14 42.82
C LEU A 570 16.03 18.43 44.30
N GLY A 571 15.01 18.62 45.11
CA GLY A 571 15.17 18.96 46.56
C GLY A 571 15.51 20.44 46.80
N LEU A 572 15.22 21.30 45.84
CA LEU A 572 15.39 22.75 45.94
C LEU A 572 14.10 23.43 46.41
N ASP A 573 14.26 24.60 47.04
CA ASP A 573 13.11 25.43 47.41
C ASP A 573 12.40 25.96 46.15
N PRO A 574 11.10 25.70 45.94
CA PRO A 574 10.37 26.11 44.76
C PRO A 574 10.29 27.62 44.57
N GLU A 575 10.35 28.40 45.65
CA GLU A 575 10.24 29.87 45.59
C GLU A 575 11.60 30.60 45.54
N ARG A 576 12.70 29.85 45.73
CA ARG A 576 14.05 30.44 45.71
C ARG A 576 14.54 30.62 44.27
N ASP A 577 15.14 31.76 43.98
CA ASP A 577 15.89 31.97 42.74
C ASP A 577 17.06 31.00 42.64
N ILE A 578 17.25 30.44 41.46
CA ILE A 578 18.28 29.42 41.23
C ILE A 578 19.61 30.08 40.91
N ASN A 579 20.66 29.61 41.61
CA ASN A 579 22.04 29.95 41.24
C ASN A 579 22.53 28.98 40.14
N PRO A 580 22.95 29.48 38.95
CA PRO A 580 23.47 28.63 37.87
C PRO A 580 24.66 27.76 38.27
N GLU A 581 25.53 28.22 39.20
CA GLU A 581 26.68 27.46 39.70
C GLU A 581 26.24 26.24 40.52
N GLU A 582 25.26 26.44 41.44
CA GLU A 582 24.67 25.35 42.22
C GLU A 582 24.05 24.29 41.31
N LEU A 583 23.33 24.70 40.27
CA LEU A 583 22.76 23.74 39.28
C LEU A 583 23.82 22.99 38.50
N SER A 584 24.95 23.65 38.17
CA SER A 584 26.07 22.99 37.47
C SER A 584 26.73 21.92 38.34
N GLU A 585 26.92 22.19 39.62
CA GLU A 585 27.45 21.20 40.57
C GLU A 585 26.49 20.02 40.75
N MET A 586 25.21 20.28 40.95
CA MET A 586 24.18 19.26 41.04
C MET A 586 24.10 18.44 39.75
N TYR A 587 24.29 19.07 38.60
CA TYR A 587 24.27 18.40 37.31
C TYR A 587 25.42 17.38 37.18
N LEU A 588 26.63 17.75 37.60
CA LEU A 588 27.79 16.85 37.63
C LEU A 588 27.53 15.63 38.53
N ASP A 589 26.87 15.82 39.66
CA ASP A 589 26.46 14.75 40.55
C ASP A 589 25.36 13.86 39.90
N ASN A 590 24.41 14.47 39.20
CA ASN A 590 23.31 13.77 38.51
C ASN A 590 23.75 13.05 37.23
N LEU A 591 24.95 13.29 36.69
CA LEU A 591 25.53 12.51 35.58
C LEU A 591 25.95 11.11 35.98
N LYS A 592 26.06 10.81 37.27
CA LYS A 592 26.48 9.49 37.76
C LYS A 592 25.60 8.37 37.22
N ALA A 593 26.21 7.22 36.99
CA ALA A 593 25.46 6.02 36.65
C ALA A 593 24.43 5.70 37.74
N GLY A 594 23.19 5.47 37.35
CA GLY A 594 22.10 5.18 38.29
C GLY A 594 21.12 6.36 38.53
N THR A 595 21.49 7.59 38.21
CA THR A 595 20.51 8.71 38.29
C THR A 595 19.44 8.54 37.19
N PRO A 596 18.14 8.55 37.58
CA PRO A 596 17.05 8.43 36.60
C PRO A 596 17.11 9.54 35.53
N TRP A 597 16.83 9.18 34.30
CA TRP A 597 16.85 10.12 33.18
C TRP A 597 15.96 11.36 33.39
N PRO A 598 14.73 11.25 33.92
CA PRO A 598 13.89 12.42 34.17
C PRO A 598 14.53 13.45 35.11
N ILE A 599 15.35 13.03 36.10
CA ILE A 599 16.11 13.92 36.98
C ILE A 599 17.20 14.68 36.21
N LYS A 600 17.89 13.98 35.28
CA LYS A 600 18.88 14.65 34.41
C LYS A 600 18.22 15.70 33.51
N VAL A 601 17.06 15.38 32.95
CA VAL A 601 16.27 16.31 32.12
C VAL A 601 15.78 17.50 32.97
N ALA A 602 15.29 17.26 34.17
CA ALA A 602 14.84 18.32 35.11
C ALA A 602 15.99 19.31 35.40
N ASN A 603 17.18 18.80 35.70
CA ASN A 603 18.35 19.62 35.95
C ASN A 603 18.73 20.46 34.71
N ILE A 604 18.79 19.85 33.53
CA ILE A 604 19.09 20.56 32.28
C ILE A 604 18.08 21.67 32.00
N ARG A 605 16.79 21.41 32.16
CA ARG A 605 15.74 22.42 31.92
C ARG A 605 15.84 23.59 32.86
N LEU A 606 16.12 23.36 34.15
CA LEU A 606 16.35 24.41 35.12
C LEU A 606 17.62 25.22 34.81
N MET A 607 18.69 24.55 34.34
CA MET A 607 19.90 25.24 33.90
C MET A 607 19.61 26.16 32.70
N LEU A 608 18.90 25.66 31.69
CA LEU A 608 18.52 26.46 30.52
C LEU A 608 17.68 27.67 30.91
N ARG A 609 16.69 27.47 31.77
CA ARG A 609 15.85 28.57 32.26
C ARG A 609 16.67 29.64 33.02
N SER A 610 17.60 29.23 33.87
CA SER A 610 18.46 30.16 34.60
C SER A 610 19.38 30.97 33.68
N LEU A 611 19.78 30.42 32.54
CA LEU A 611 20.55 31.12 31.52
C LEU A 611 19.73 32.13 30.74
N GLU A 612 18.49 31.81 30.40
CA GLU A 612 17.57 32.74 29.73
C GLU A 612 17.28 33.97 30.60
N GLU A 613 17.19 33.79 31.93
CA GLU A 613 16.85 34.87 32.89
C GLU A 613 18.05 35.73 33.31
N LYS A 614 19.28 35.14 33.36
CA LYS A 614 20.45 35.81 34.04
C LYS A 614 21.75 35.73 33.24
N ALA A 615 21.76 35.38 31.94
CA ALA A 615 23.00 35.02 31.25
C ALA A 615 23.99 36.16 31.01
N GLY A 616 25.21 36.02 31.59
CA GLY A 616 26.44 36.58 31.05
C GLY A 616 27.13 35.57 30.11
N GLU A 617 27.91 36.09 29.12
CA GLU A 617 28.57 35.23 28.07
C GLU A 617 29.43 34.08 28.63
N GLY A 618 30.05 34.25 29.82
CA GLY A 618 30.88 33.19 30.44
C GLY A 618 30.11 32.00 30.97
N GLN A 619 28.87 32.18 31.43
CA GLN A 619 28.02 31.13 31.97
C GLN A 619 27.39 30.29 30.85
N ALA A 620 27.01 30.92 29.73
CA ALA A 620 26.51 30.22 28.55
C ALA A 620 27.56 29.23 27.98
N LEU A 621 28.84 29.64 27.94
CA LEU A 621 29.93 28.79 27.50
C LEU A 621 30.16 27.60 28.44
N HIS A 622 30.05 27.80 29.74
CA HIS A 622 30.20 26.74 30.74
C HIS A 622 29.11 25.66 30.59
N VAL A 623 27.85 26.08 30.49
CA VAL A 623 26.73 25.15 30.26
C VAL A 623 26.82 24.45 28.90
N ALA A 624 27.17 25.18 27.84
CA ALA A 624 27.39 24.56 26.52
C ALA A 624 28.49 23.51 26.54
N THR A 625 29.57 23.71 27.31
CA THR A 625 30.64 22.74 27.49
C THR A 625 30.13 21.49 28.22
N HIS A 626 29.31 21.64 29.25
CA HIS A 626 28.73 20.51 29.97
C HIS A 626 27.70 19.73 29.13
N LEU A 627 26.85 20.41 28.37
CA LEU A 627 25.92 19.79 27.42
C LEU A 627 26.69 19.05 26.32
N GLY A 628 27.79 19.63 25.81
CA GLY A 628 28.69 18.96 24.86
C GLY A 628 29.34 17.68 25.40
N ASN A 629 29.67 17.67 26.71
CA ASN A 629 30.15 16.47 27.37
C ASN A 629 29.05 15.41 27.55
N LEU A 630 27.81 15.81 27.79
CA LEU A 630 26.65 14.90 27.79
C LEU A 630 26.46 14.20 26.44
N VAL A 631 26.56 14.92 25.34
CA VAL A 631 26.46 14.35 24.00
C VAL A 631 27.55 13.29 23.79
N LYS A 632 28.78 13.53 24.26
CA LYS A 632 29.88 12.56 24.17
C LYS A 632 29.67 11.31 25.05
N VAL A 633 29.01 11.43 26.19
CA VAL A 633 28.73 10.31 27.11
C VAL A 633 27.48 9.56 26.67
N SER A 634 26.57 10.21 25.95
CA SER A 634 25.27 9.67 25.56
C SER A 634 25.24 9.09 24.13
N GLU A 635 26.37 8.84 23.48
CA GLU A 635 26.40 8.07 22.20
C GLU A 635 25.70 6.69 22.30
N THR A 636 25.35 6.26 23.51
CA THR A 636 24.60 5.04 23.79
C THR A 636 23.15 5.28 24.27
N VAL A 637 22.69 6.52 24.41
CA VAL A 637 21.42 6.83 25.11
C VAL A 637 20.48 7.81 24.37
N VAL A 638 20.88 8.37 23.24
CA VAL A 638 20.02 9.24 22.41
C VAL A 638 19.44 8.52 21.23
#